data_eb9ff9603e6760b6da149127bdf0978a
#
_entry.id   eb9ff9603e6760b6da149127bdf0978a
#
_cell.length_a   1.000
_cell.length_b   1.000
_cell.length_c   1.000
_cell.angle_alpha   90.00
_cell.angle_beta   90.00
_cell.angle_gamma   90.00
#
_symmetry.space_group_name_H-M   'P 1'
#
loop_
_entity.id
_entity.type
_entity.pdbx_description
1 polymer ?
#
loop_
_entity_poly.entity_id
_entity_poly.type
_entity_poly.pdbx_seq_one_letter_code
_entity_poly.pdbx_strand_id
1 'polypeptide(L)'
;MAGINMVADDLFSAKSNFEKHSGDTGFFMSLKRLEEQGLCKLDELPFSIRILLESALRKCDGFLVTKEDVMRIASWTPTMKPEEIPFNPSRVILQDFTGVPAVVDIAALRDAMVDLGGNPEKVNPQVPVDLVIDHSVQVDISGLFPDARERNLEIEYLRNMERYKFLKWGQMNLDNFRAVPPGRGIVHQVNLEWIASVARLENDLWIPDSLVGTDSHTTMINGLGVLGWGVGGIEAEAVMLGQPIYMLLPEVVGFELIGNLRAGVTATDMTLRIVELLREHGVVSKFVEFYGSGMANLSLPDRATIANMAPEYGATCGFFPVDEKTLDYMHLSGREPSHIENVKRYLTAQGLFHTSETPVPKFTSSIKLDLSTVEPALAGPKRPQDRVNLSEMREHWLECLNSPSGHQGHGINPENNQDSSHIEGRNVNLQHGDIVIAAITSCTNTSNPSVMLAAGLLARNAILKGLELKPWVRPSLAPGSRVVTEYFDAAGLTEDLATLGFNVVGYGCTTCIGNSGPLDEDIENAIDESNLIVGSVLSGNRNFEGRIHQKVKANYLASPPLVVAYALAGTLDIDLFNDPVGYTSDDEPVMLSDIWPSEDEINETLRNCLTPEMFRFRYSDVLEEPRWDSIPSEESALYLWEEESTYIRLPSFFEGIKAEPSPIKPIKNARVLLKLGDSVTTDHISPAGAFPHHGPAGQYLVRNGVELKDFNSFGSRRGNHEVMMRGTFANIRIKNQIAEGTEGGWTKHFPTDEVVSVFEASQRYQSDGT
;
A
#
# COMPACT_ATOMS: atom_id res chain seq x y z
N MET A 1 34.44 8.70 21.63
CA MET A 1 33.57 9.60 22.41
C MET A 1 32.29 8.87 22.61
N ALA A 2 31.85 8.71 23.86
CA ALA A 2 30.58 8.04 24.16
C ALA A 2 29.45 8.75 23.40
N GLY A 3 28.53 7.99 22.82
CA GLY A 3 27.34 8.54 22.18
C GLY A 3 26.63 9.46 23.16
N ILE A 4 26.46 10.69 22.76
CA ILE A 4 25.69 11.68 23.51
C ILE A 4 24.22 11.26 23.29
N ASN A 5 23.71 10.38 24.16
CA ASN A 5 22.30 10.35 24.46
C ASN A 5 22.02 11.68 25.22
N MET A 6 21.90 12.78 24.49
CA MET A 6 21.28 13.96 25.04
C MET A 6 19.81 13.63 25.21
N VAL A 7 19.42 13.27 26.43
CA VAL A 7 18.04 13.45 26.87
C VAL A 7 17.78 14.94 26.61
N ALA A 8 16.87 15.24 25.68
CA ALA A 8 16.48 16.60 25.39
C ALA A 8 16.13 17.27 26.74
N ASP A 9 16.77 18.36 27.09
CA ASP A 9 16.41 19.13 28.26
C ASP A 9 14.93 19.47 28.12
N ASP A 10 14.13 19.26 29.17
CA ASP A 10 12.69 19.58 29.14
C ASP A 10 12.50 21.12 29.09
N LEU A 11 12.74 21.67 27.90
CA LEU A 11 12.80 23.11 27.62
C LEU A 11 11.46 23.81 27.86
N PHE A 12 10.35 23.04 27.97
CA PHE A 12 9.00 23.53 28.25
C PHE A 12 8.49 23.13 29.64
N SER A 13 9.27 22.44 30.46
CA SER A 13 8.83 21.86 31.74
C SER A 13 7.55 21.03 31.57
N ALA A 14 7.49 20.25 30.49
CA ALA A 14 6.31 19.52 30.06
C ALA A 14 6.28 18.07 30.57
N LYS A 15 7.37 17.54 31.14
CA LYS A 15 7.40 16.16 31.66
C LYS A 15 6.35 15.97 32.74
N SER A 16 5.50 14.98 32.55
CA SER A 16 4.38 14.65 33.43
C SER A 16 4.27 13.14 33.62
N ASN A 17 3.37 12.72 34.49
CA ASN A 17 3.18 11.31 34.78
C ASN A 17 1.71 10.89 34.75
N PHE A 18 1.49 9.58 34.63
CA PHE A 18 0.20 8.92 34.80
C PHE A 18 0.39 7.59 35.53
N GLU A 19 -0.68 7.06 36.11
CA GLU A 19 -0.66 5.76 36.79
C GLU A 19 -0.88 4.66 35.75
N LYS A 20 0.09 3.73 35.59
CA LYS A 20 -0.05 2.53 34.76
C LYS A 20 -1.02 1.53 35.35
N HIS A 21 -1.46 0.55 34.55
CA HIS A 21 -2.30 -0.55 35.02
C HIS A 21 -1.68 -1.33 36.20
N SER A 22 -0.36 -1.47 36.21
CA SER A 22 0.36 -2.12 37.32
C SER A 22 0.39 -1.32 38.64
N GLY A 23 -0.07 -0.08 38.64
CA GLY A 23 0.09 0.87 39.74
C GLY A 23 1.40 1.66 39.76
N ASP A 24 2.34 1.31 38.86
CA ASP A 24 3.58 2.06 38.68
C ASP A 24 3.36 3.39 37.97
N THR A 25 4.33 4.26 38.04
CA THR A 25 4.31 5.55 37.35
C THR A 25 4.83 5.43 35.92
N GLY A 26 4.06 5.91 34.95
CA GLY A 26 4.50 6.16 33.58
C GLY A 26 4.81 7.64 33.37
N PHE A 27 5.81 7.96 32.56
CA PHE A 27 6.19 9.34 32.24
C PHE A 27 5.94 9.67 30.78
N PHE A 28 5.64 10.93 30.47
CA PHE A 28 5.41 11.43 29.11
C PHE A 28 5.62 12.95 29.03
N MET A 29 5.73 13.49 27.79
CA MET A 29 5.77 14.92 27.54
C MET A 29 4.36 15.45 27.31
N SER A 30 3.83 16.22 28.24
CA SER A 30 2.40 16.58 28.29
C SER A 30 2.05 17.79 27.43
N LEU A 31 1.12 17.62 26.49
CA LEU A 31 0.54 18.71 25.70
C LEU A 31 -0.30 19.66 26.58
N LYS A 32 -0.94 19.13 27.63
CA LYS A 32 -1.70 19.96 28.58
C LYS A 32 -0.81 20.99 29.30
N ARG A 33 0.49 20.70 29.49
CA ARG A 33 1.42 21.68 30.05
C ARG A 33 1.65 22.86 29.09
N LEU A 34 1.63 22.64 27.79
CA LEU A 34 1.70 23.74 26.81
C LEU A 34 0.43 24.61 26.87
N GLU A 35 -0.73 23.98 27.03
CA GLU A 35 -2.01 24.67 27.17
C GLU A 35 -2.05 25.50 28.47
N GLU A 36 -1.61 24.96 29.61
CA GLU A 36 -1.47 25.66 30.89
C GLU A 36 -0.53 26.90 30.81
N GLN A 37 0.46 26.84 29.91
CA GLN A 37 1.36 27.95 29.59
C GLN A 37 0.77 28.95 28.59
N GLY A 38 -0.43 28.68 28.07
CA GLY A 38 -1.11 29.53 27.09
C GLY A 38 -0.57 29.46 25.66
N LEU A 39 0.21 28.42 25.35
CA LEU A 39 0.84 28.25 24.03
C LEU A 39 -0.11 27.64 22.97
N CYS A 40 -1.11 26.88 23.40
CA CYS A 40 -2.13 26.29 22.53
C CYS A 40 -3.48 26.17 23.24
N LYS A 41 -4.50 25.77 22.49
CA LYS A 41 -5.80 25.28 23.01
C LYS A 41 -6.04 23.91 22.39
N LEU A 42 -5.86 22.87 23.18
CA LEU A 42 -5.89 21.50 22.68
C LEU A 42 -7.23 21.16 22.00
N ASP A 43 -8.34 21.59 22.57
CA ASP A 43 -9.67 21.31 21.98
C ASP A 43 -9.90 21.96 20.62
N GLU A 44 -9.09 22.96 20.24
CA GLU A 44 -9.17 23.59 18.92
C GLU A 44 -8.25 22.89 17.89
N LEU A 45 -7.25 22.13 18.34
CA LEU A 45 -6.30 21.43 17.46
C LEU A 45 -6.83 20.07 16.99
N PRO A 46 -6.76 19.76 15.68
CA PRO A 46 -6.96 18.41 15.18
C PRO A 46 -6.06 17.38 15.88
N PHE A 47 -6.54 16.14 16.03
CA PHE A 47 -5.76 15.09 16.71
C PHE A 47 -4.44 14.79 15.98
N SER A 48 -4.44 14.82 14.66
CA SER A 48 -3.23 14.69 13.84
C SER A 48 -2.19 15.76 14.15
N ILE A 49 -2.62 17.02 14.35
CA ILE A 49 -1.74 18.13 14.75
C ILE A 49 -1.22 17.95 16.18
N ARG A 50 -2.05 17.43 17.11
CA ARG A 50 -1.60 17.12 18.48
C ARG A 50 -0.47 16.09 18.49
N ILE A 51 -0.52 15.07 17.60
CA ILE A 51 0.55 14.06 17.48
C ILE A 51 1.83 14.69 16.92
N LEU A 52 1.75 15.55 15.90
CA LEU A 52 2.91 16.31 15.41
C LEU A 52 3.51 17.20 16.51
N LEU A 53 2.66 17.86 17.31
CA LEU A 53 3.08 18.70 18.43
C LEU A 53 3.78 17.88 19.52
N GLU A 54 3.26 16.69 19.84
CA GLU A 54 3.91 15.79 20.81
C GLU A 54 5.31 15.38 20.34
N SER A 55 5.42 14.99 19.06
CA SER A 55 6.70 14.59 18.46
C SER A 55 7.72 15.72 18.54
N ALA A 56 7.35 16.95 18.18
CA ALA A 56 8.22 18.10 18.25
C ALA A 56 8.59 18.47 19.70
N LEU A 57 7.61 18.43 20.63
CA LEU A 57 7.84 18.70 22.06
C LEU A 57 8.85 17.72 22.66
N ARG A 58 8.69 16.43 22.38
CA ARG A 58 9.55 15.35 22.90
C ARG A 58 10.96 15.40 22.34
N LYS A 59 11.12 15.79 21.09
CA LYS A 59 12.42 15.85 20.38
C LYS A 59 13.05 17.23 20.36
N CYS A 60 12.49 18.20 21.11
CA CYS A 60 13.01 19.56 21.17
C CYS A 60 14.37 19.60 21.86
N ASP A 61 15.45 19.61 21.09
CA ASP A 61 16.84 19.63 21.49
C ASP A 61 17.51 21.01 21.31
N GLY A 62 16.78 21.96 20.69
CA GLY A 62 17.27 23.29 20.35
C GLY A 62 18.18 23.32 19.12
N PHE A 63 18.36 22.21 18.43
CA PHE A 63 19.20 22.09 17.23
C PHE A 63 18.45 21.51 16.04
N LEU A 64 18.05 20.23 16.07
CA LEU A 64 17.24 19.60 15.02
C LEU A 64 15.76 19.96 15.15
N VAL A 65 15.28 20.08 16.36
CA VAL A 65 13.93 20.54 16.68
C VAL A 65 14.03 21.71 17.67
N THR A 66 13.66 22.89 17.21
CA THR A 66 13.79 24.12 17.98
C THR A 66 12.54 24.43 18.81
N LYS A 67 12.65 25.39 19.77
CA LYS A 67 11.46 25.89 20.47
C LYS A 67 10.48 26.58 19.54
N GLU A 68 10.99 27.26 18.53
CA GLU A 68 10.21 27.92 17.50
C GLU A 68 9.36 26.94 16.71
N ASP A 69 9.87 25.73 16.42
CA ASP A 69 9.10 24.67 15.76
C ASP A 69 7.94 24.18 16.61
N VAL A 70 8.18 23.94 17.90
CA VAL A 70 7.13 23.57 18.87
C VAL A 70 6.06 24.66 18.94
N MET A 71 6.46 25.93 19.05
CA MET A 71 5.52 27.06 19.12
C MET A 71 4.73 27.22 17.82
N ARG A 72 5.37 26.99 16.66
CA ARG A 72 4.73 27.03 15.34
C ARG A 72 3.61 25.99 15.23
N ILE A 73 3.86 24.75 15.63
CA ILE A 73 2.84 23.70 15.62
C ILE A 73 1.75 23.99 16.65
N ALA A 74 2.12 24.42 17.87
CA ALA A 74 1.17 24.76 18.94
C ALA A 74 0.21 25.90 18.57
N SER A 75 0.64 26.81 17.70
CA SER A 75 -0.15 27.96 17.22
C SER A 75 -0.95 27.65 15.95
N TRP A 76 -1.08 26.39 15.55
CA TRP A 76 -1.81 25.99 14.35
C TRP A 76 -3.23 26.56 14.33
N THR A 77 -3.65 27.11 13.19
CA THR A 77 -5.01 27.59 12.93
C THR A 77 -5.43 27.26 11.51
N PRO A 78 -6.74 27.15 11.24
CA PRO A 78 -7.27 26.83 9.90
C PRO A 78 -6.81 27.75 8.75
N THR A 79 -6.39 28.96 9.09
CA THR A 79 -6.05 30.02 8.12
C THR A 79 -4.58 30.37 8.07
N MET A 80 -3.73 29.66 8.86
CA MET A 80 -2.30 29.97 8.85
C MET A 80 -1.66 29.55 7.52
N LYS A 81 -0.59 30.26 7.15
CA LYS A 81 0.21 29.84 5.99
C LYS A 81 1.05 28.63 6.39
N PRO A 82 1.14 27.61 5.51
CA PRO A 82 2.01 26.47 5.75
C PRO A 82 3.47 26.93 5.88
N GLU A 83 4.11 26.53 6.98
CA GLU A 83 5.54 26.71 7.24
C GLU A 83 6.17 25.35 7.49
N GLU A 84 7.48 25.24 7.23
CA GLU A 84 8.20 23.99 7.41
C GLU A 84 8.32 23.64 8.90
N ILE A 85 8.11 22.36 9.20
CA ILE A 85 8.24 21.77 10.54
C ILE A 85 9.01 20.44 10.46
N PRO A 86 9.77 20.09 11.51
CA PRO A 86 10.36 18.77 11.66
C PRO A 86 9.32 17.77 12.22
N PHE A 87 9.35 16.53 11.71
CA PHE A 87 8.60 15.41 12.26
C PHE A 87 9.51 14.21 12.46
N ASN A 88 9.49 13.62 13.66
CA ASN A 88 10.24 12.44 14.04
C ASN A 88 9.28 11.27 14.26
N PRO A 89 8.99 10.45 13.24
CA PRO A 89 8.21 9.23 13.43
C PRO A 89 8.88 8.28 14.42
N SER A 90 8.08 7.51 15.14
CA SER A 90 8.62 6.60 16.17
C SER A 90 9.19 5.30 15.60
N ARG A 91 8.90 4.98 14.33
CA ARG A 91 9.39 3.77 13.62
C ARG A 91 9.24 3.91 12.11
N VAL A 92 9.83 2.95 11.38
CA VAL A 92 9.75 2.84 9.92
C VAL A 92 9.20 1.47 9.54
N ILE A 93 8.34 1.44 8.52
CA ILE A 93 7.90 0.18 7.91
C ILE A 93 8.30 0.14 6.43
N LEU A 94 8.80 -1.00 6.01
CA LEU A 94 9.29 -1.22 4.65
C LEU A 94 8.55 -2.42 4.03
N GLN A 95 8.29 -2.33 2.73
CA GLN A 95 7.98 -3.50 1.91
C GLN A 95 9.21 -3.85 1.05
N ASP A 96 9.28 -5.03 0.50
CA ASP A 96 10.54 -5.56 -0.05
C ASP A 96 10.99 -4.92 -1.38
N PHE A 97 10.11 -4.33 -2.21
CA PHE A 97 10.54 -3.67 -3.45
C PHE A 97 11.20 -2.31 -3.22
N THR A 98 10.75 -1.58 -2.21
CA THR A 98 11.25 -0.25 -1.88
C THR A 98 12.15 -0.24 -0.65
N GLY A 99 12.05 -1.26 0.21
CA GLY A 99 12.88 -1.41 1.40
C GLY A 99 14.26 -2.01 1.10
N VAL A 100 14.37 -2.93 0.12
CA VAL A 100 15.68 -3.50 -0.26
C VAL A 100 16.67 -2.40 -0.64
N PRO A 101 16.38 -1.43 -1.54
CA PRO A 101 17.32 -0.35 -1.83
C PRO A 101 17.70 0.48 -0.60
N ALA A 102 16.77 0.77 0.32
CA ALA A 102 17.10 1.48 1.55
C ALA A 102 18.10 0.70 2.42
N VAL A 103 17.94 -0.62 2.53
CA VAL A 103 18.92 -1.47 3.24
C VAL A 103 20.25 -1.56 2.47
N VAL A 104 20.22 -1.54 1.12
CA VAL A 104 21.44 -1.47 0.28
C VAL A 104 22.21 -0.21 0.57
N ASP A 105 21.52 0.94 0.71
CA ASP A 105 22.16 2.21 1.02
C ASP A 105 22.76 2.22 2.43
N ILE A 106 22.09 1.65 3.43
CA ILE A 106 22.66 1.46 4.77
C ILE A 106 23.90 0.55 4.73
N ALA A 107 23.88 -0.53 3.96
CA ALA A 107 25.04 -1.42 3.79
C ALA A 107 26.21 -0.67 3.12
N ALA A 108 25.95 0.05 2.03
CA ALA A 108 26.96 0.85 1.34
C ALA A 108 27.52 1.99 2.21
N LEU A 109 26.67 2.59 3.07
CA LEU A 109 27.13 3.59 4.04
C LEU A 109 28.08 3.02 5.09
N ARG A 110 27.95 1.72 5.44
CA ARG A 110 28.94 1.02 6.28
C ARG A 110 30.28 0.88 5.59
N ASP A 111 30.31 0.55 4.29
CA ASP A 111 31.56 0.52 3.50
C ASP A 111 32.19 1.91 3.43
N ALA A 112 31.40 2.94 3.10
CA ALA A 112 31.87 4.32 3.08
C ALA A 112 32.41 4.80 4.44
N MET A 113 31.83 4.34 5.55
CA MET A 113 32.31 4.63 6.89
C MET A 113 33.71 4.03 7.11
N VAL A 114 33.96 2.82 6.64
CA VAL A 114 35.29 2.18 6.70
C VAL A 114 36.30 2.94 5.84
N ASP A 115 35.93 3.33 4.62
CA ASP A 115 36.79 4.11 3.71
C ASP A 115 37.18 5.46 4.31
N LEU A 116 36.31 6.05 5.12
CA LEU A 116 36.59 7.28 5.89
C LEU A 116 37.34 7.02 7.21
N GLY A 117 37.71 5.77 7.52
CA GLY A 117 38.42 5.38 8.74
C GLY A 117 37.53 5.30 9.98
N GLY A 118 36.21 5.22 9.82
CA GLY A 118 35.23 5.11 10.91
C GLY A 118 34.89 3.67 11.28
N ASN A 119 33.99 3.50 12.26
CA ASN A 119 33.47 2.20 12.66
C ASN A 119 32.12 1.95 11.97
N PRO A 120 31.98 0.93 11.08
CA PRO A 120 30.73 0.62 10.36
C PRO A 120 29.57 0.27 11.29
N GLU A 121 29.81 -0.29 12.48
CA GLU A 121 28.76 -0.64 13.44
C GLU A 121 28.01 0.57 14.01
N LYS A 122 28.51 1.80 13.79
CA LYS A 122 27.78 3.02 14.12
C LYS A 122 26.66 3.33 13.14
N VAL A 123 26.67 2.73 11.98
CA VAL A 123 25.60 2.86 10.96
C VAL A 123 24.57 1.79 11.22
N ASN A 124 23.57 2.13 12.02
CA ASN A 124 22.44 1.29 12.37
C ASN A 124 21.15 2.12 12.44
N PRO A 125 19.99 1.52 12.19
CA PRO A 125 18.72 2.17 12.45
C PRO A 125 18.60 2.66 13.90
N GLN A 126 18.26 3.94 14.07
CA GLN A 126 18.07 4.57 15.37
C GLN A 126 16.65 4.44 15.90
N VAL A 127 15.72 3.98 15.07
CA VAL A 127 14.32 3.66 15.37
C VAL A 127 14.04 2.24 14.92
N PRO A 128 13.01 1.56 15.46
CA PRO A 128 12.60 0.25 14.96
C PRO A 128 12.22 0.30 13.48
N VAL A 129 12.71 -0.66 12.74
CA VAL A 129 12.45 -0.86 11.30
C VAL A 129 11.94 -2.26 11.08
N ASP A 130 10.74 -2.38 10.54
CA ASP A 130 10.15 -3.65 10.15
C ASP A 130 10.02 -3.71 8.63
N LEU A 131 10.64 -4.72 8.01
CA LEU A 131 10.48 -4.99 6.58
C LEU A 131 9.61 -6.24 6.43
N VAL A 132 8.55 -6.14 5.63
CA VAL A 132 7.68 -7.29 5.32
C VAL A 132 7.84 -7.65 3.84
N ILE A 133 8.11 -8.92 3.57
CA ILE A 133 8.27 -9.45 2.20
C ILE A 133 6.90 -9.87 1.68
N ASP A 134 6.30 -9.05 0.82
CA ASP A 134 4.93 -9.22 0.35
C ASP A 134 4.69 -8.74 -1.09
N HIS A 135 5.54 -7.89 -1.64
CA HIS A 135 5.40 -7.32 -2.97
C HIS A 135 6.05 -8.18 -4.07
N SER A 136 6.98 -9.07 -3.73
CA SER A 136 7.59 -10.02 -4.68
C SER A 136 6.70 -11.20 -5.04
N VAL A 137 5.60 -11.44 -4.31
CA VAL A 137 4.66 -12.53 -4.56
C VAL A 137 3.94 -12.32 -5.88
N GLN A 138 4.05 -13.29 -6.81
CA GLN A 138 3.35 -13.32 -8.09
C GLN A 138 2.36 -14.48 -8.16
N VAL A 139 1.26 -14.29 -8.92
CA VAL A 139 0.27 -15.33 -9.20
C VAL A 139 0.69 -16.10 -10.46
N ASP A 140 1.83 -16.79 -10.41
CA ASP A 140 2.27 -17.65 -11.52
C ASP A 140 1.26 -18.78 -11.74
N ILE A 141 0.82 -19.39 -10.66
CA ILE A 141 -0.21 -20.43 -10.63
C ILE A 141 -1.51 -19.83 -10.09
N SER A 142 -2.58 -19.90 -10.87
CA SER A 142 -3.89 -19.32 -10.50
C SER A 142 -4.61 -20.10 -9.40
N GLY A 143 -5.64 -19.50 -8.82
CA GLY A 143 -6.48 -20.10 -7.81
C GLY A 143 -7.29 -21.34 -8.29
N LEU A 144 -7.27 -21.67 -9.58
CA LEU A 144 -7.86 -22.91 -10.09
C LEU A 144 -7.14 -24.18 -9.60
N PHE A 145 -5.92 -24.04 -9.07
CA PHE A 145 -5.11 -25.16 -8.57
C PHE A 145 -5.04 -25.16 -7.06
N PRO A 146 -5.42 -26.25 -6.38
CA PRO A 146 -5.40 -26.32 -4.90
C PRO A 146 -4.01 -26.14 -4.27
N ASP A 147 -2.94 -26.46 -4.99
CA ASP A 147 -1.55 -26.33 -4.57
C ASP A 147 -0.89 -25.01 -4.99
N ALA A 148 -1.68 -24.05 -5.52
CA ALA A 148 -1.18 -22.81 -6.07
C ALA A 148 -0.28 -22.04 -5.07
N ARG A 149 -0.69 -21.93 -3.81
CA ARG A 149 0.08 -21.22 -2.78
C ARG A 149 1.48 -21.78 -2.60
N GLU A 150 1.60 -23.10 -2.49
CA GLU A 150 2.90 -23.74 -2.24
C GLU A 150 3.82 -23.59 -3.45
N ARG A 151 3.30 -23.80 -4.64
CA ARG A 151 4.04 -23.63 -5.90
C ARG A 151 4.49 -22.20 -6.13
N ASN A 152 3.61 -21.23 -5.89
CA ASN A 152 3.96 -19.81 -6.02
C ASN A 152 5.04 -19.41 -5.01
N LEU A 153 4.97 -19.90 -3.76
CA LEU A 153 5.98 -19.63 -2.74
C LEU A 153 7.34 -20.26 -3.12
N GLU A 154 7.34 -21.45 -3.69
CA GLU A 154 8.57 -22.09 -4.18
C GLU A 154 9.22 -21.28 -5.31
N ILE A 155 8.42 -20.84 -6.29
CA ILE A 155 8.88 -19.99 -7.40
C ILE A 155 9.42 -18.67 -6.86
N GLU A 156 8.75 -18.07 -5.88
CA GLU A 156 9.16 -16.82 -5.25
C GLU A 156 10.54 -16.93 -4.60
N TYR A 157 10.78 -17.98 -3.82
CA TYR A 157 12.09 -18.23 -3.20
C TYR A 157 13.19 -18.43 -4.23
N LEU A 158 12.93 -19.25 -5.26
CA LEU A 158 13.89 -19.48 -6.35
C LEU A 158 14.25 -18.17 -7.08
N ARG A 159 13.25 -17.37 -7.40
CA ARG A 159 13.39 -16.12 -8.17
C ARG A 159 14.09 -15.01 -7.39
N ASN A 160 13.91 -14.95 -6.06
CA ASN A 160 14.37 -13.84 -5.23
C ASN A 160 15.49 -14.22 -4.25
N MET A 161 16.13 -15.36 -4.39
CA MET A 161 17.10 -15.87 -3.42
C MET A 161 18.24 -14.89 -3.11
N GLU A 162 18.77 -14.16 -4.12
CA GLU A 162 19.84 -13.17 -3.91
C GLU A 162 19.36 -12.02 -2.99
N ARG A 163 18.12 -11.52 -3.20
CA ARG A 163 17.52 -10.50 -2.35
C ARG A 163 17.30 -11.01 -0.92
N TYR A 164 16.90 -12.26 -0.79
CA TYR A 164 16.61 -12.87 0.51
C TYR A 164 17.88 -13.12 1.33
N LYS A 165 18.96 -13.54 0.68
CA LYS A 165 20.29 -13.61 1.34
C LYS A 165 20.73 -12.24 1.88
N PHE A 166 20.54 -11.19 1.08
CA PHE A 166 20.85 -9.83 1.49
C PHE A 166 20.00 -9.35 2.67
N LEU A 167 18.69 -9.55 2.61
CA LEU A 167 17.79 -9.18 3.71
C LEU A 167 18.07 -9.99 4.98
N LYS A 168 18.45 -11.27 4.84
CA LYS A 168 18.86 -12.12 5.97
C LYS A 168 20.12 -11.60 6.62
N TRP A 169 21.11 -11.12 5.82
CA TRP A 169 22.27 -10.42 6.36
C TRP A 169 21.85 -9.17 7.15
N GLY A 170 20.96 -8.35 6.60
CA GLY A 170 20.45 -7.16 7.28
C GLY A 170 19.78 -7.50 8.61
N GLN A 171 18.94 -8.54 8.64
CA GLN A 171 18.28 -9.01 9.86
C GLN A 171 19.27 -9.45 10.95
N MET A 172 20.40 -10.04 10.57
CA MET A 172 21.40 -10.53 11.52
C MET A 172 22.38 -9.47 12.01
N ASN A 173 22.65 -8.44 11.17
CA ASN A 173 23.78 -7.53 11.39
C ASN A 173 23.37 -6.06 11.61
N LEU A 174 22.08 -5.72 11.47
CA LEU A 174 21.56 -4.38 11.76
C LEU A 174 20.76 -4.40 13.06
N ASP A 175 21.10 -3.52 13.97
CA ASP A 175 20.30 -3.27 15.16
C ASP A 175 18.96 -2.64 14.79
N ASN A 176 17.91 -2.90 15.59
CA ASN A 176 16.54 -2.38 15.35
C ASN A 176 15.91 -2.73 14.00
N PHE A 177 16.42 -3.73 13.29
CA PHE A 177 15.88 -4.19 12.01
C PHE A 177 15.31 -5.59 12.10
N ARG A 178 14.05 -5.77 11.62
CA ARG A 178 13.41 -7.09 11.51
C ARG A 178 12.91 -7.29 10.09
N ALA A 179 13.04 -8.52 9.59
CA ALA A 179 12.44 -8.93 8.33
C ALA A 179 11.37 -10.00 8.59
N VAL A 180 10.15 -9.74 8.13
CA VAL A 180 9.06 -10.74 8.11
C VAL A 180 9.17 -11.53 6.82
N PRO A 181 9.35 -12.87 6.89
CA PRO A 181 9.56 -13.71 5.72
C PRO A 181 8.40 -13.71 4.71
N PRO A 182 8.64 -14.17 3.47
CA PRO A 182 7.58 -14.38 2.49
C PRO A 182 6.46 -15.30 3.00
N GLY A 183 5.24 -15.08 2.54
CA GLY A 183 4.10 -15.93 2.88
C GLY A 183 3.52 -15.71 4.28
N ARG A 184 3.90 -14.62 4.97
CA ARG A 184 3.41 -14.31 6.34
C ARG A 184 2.31 -13.26 6.37
N GLY A 185 2.15 -12.46 5.34
CA GLY A 185 1.09 -11.45 5.19
C GLY A 185 1.55 -10.23 4.43
N ILE A 186 0.60 -9.33 4.17
CA ILE A 186 0.84 -8.03 3.53
C ILE A 186 1.29 -7.04 4.60
N VAL A 187 2.28 -6.21 4.29
CA VAL A 187 2.92 -5.25 5.20
C VAL A 187 1.92 -4.41 6.00
N HIS A 188 0.87 -3.88 5.37
CA HIS A 188 -0.07 -2.97 6.06
C HIS A 188 -1.04 -3.72 6.97
N GLN A 189 -1.44 -4.95 6.62
CA GLN A 189 -2.28 -5.78 7.47
C GLN A 189 -1.48 -6.36 8.63
N VAL A 190 -0.25 -6.82 8.41
CA VAL A 190 0.68 -7.24 9.48
C VAL A 190 0.97 -6.08 10.44
N ASN A 191 1.13 -4.86 9.90
CA ASN A 191 1.29 -3.65 10.72
C ASN A 191 0.06 -3.39 11.58
N LEU A 192 -1.14 -3.43 10.99
CA LEU A 192 -2.41 -3.19 11.68
C LEU A 192 -2.66 -4.23 12.77
N GLU A 193 -2.46 -5.51 12.46
CA GLU A 193 -2.82 -6.62 13.32
C GLU A 193 -1.79 -6.92 14.41
N TRP A 194 -0.48 -6.64 14.15
CA TRP A 194 0.60 -7.10 15.03
C TRP A 194 1.65 -6.05 15.39
N ILE A 195 2.22 -5.31 14.41
CA ILE A 195 3.38 -4.44 14.67
C ILE A 195 2.98 -3.18 15.45
N ALA A 196 1.88 -2.52 15.05
CA ALA A 196 1.46 -1.25 15.64
C ALA A 196 1.00 -1.41 17.09
N SER A 197 1.43 -0.50 17.94
CA SER A 197 1.16 -0.54 19.39
C SER A 197 0.22 0.58 19.89
N VAL A 198 -0.20 1.52 19.02
CA VAL A 198 -1.01 2.70 19.30
C VAL A 198 -0.31 3.72 20.23
N ALA A 199 0.29 3.25 21.30
CA ALA A 199 1.24 3.99 22.11
C ALA A 199 2.36 3.05 22.58
N ARG A 200 3.55 3.57 22.77
CA ARG A 200 4.74 2.78 23.09
C ARG A 200 5.65 3.47 24.09
N LEU A 201 6.54 2.69 24.68
CA LEU A 201 7.59 3.20 25.55
C LEU A 201 8.87 3.42 24.73
N GLU A 202 9.43 4.65 24.80
CA GLU A 202 10.72 5.02 24.21
C GLU A 202 11.52 5.79 25.25
N ASN A 203 12.71 5.28 25.62
CA ASN A 203 13.58 5.93 26.62
C ASN A 203 12.84 6.34 27.91
N ASP A 204 12.06 5.43 28.48
CA ASP A 204 11.21 5.62 29.67
C ASP A 204 10.07 6.63 29.54
N LEU A 205 9.80 7.14 28.33
CA LEU A 205 8.65 7.98 28.04
C LEU A 205 7.60 7.22 27.23
N TRP A 206 6.35 7.35 27.64
CA TRP A 206 5.21 6.94 26.81
C TRP A 206 4.98 7.97 25.72
N ILE A 207 4.82 7.47 24.48
CA ILE A 207 4.65 8.28 23.28
C ILE A 207 3.53 7.69 22.41
N PRO A 208 2.85 8.50 21.57
CA PRO A 208 1.99 7.98 20.54
C PRO A 208 2.82 7.17 19.54
N ASP A 209 2.31 6.04 19.07
CA ASP A 209 2.90 5.36 17.93
C ASP A 209 2.70 6.19 16.66
N SER A 210 3.72 6.31 15.86
CA SER A 210 3.69 7.01 14.59
C SER A 210 4.75 6.44 13.66
N LEU A 211 4.51 6.48 12.36
CA LEU A 211 5.45 5.88 11.41
C LEU A 211 5.46 6.55 10.04
N VAL A 212 6.51 6.27 9.31
CA VAL A 212 6.54 6.40 7.86
C VAL A 212 6.85 5.05 7.23
N GLY A 213 6.44 4.87 6.00
CA GLY A 213 6.73 3.63 5.27
C GLY A 213 7.05 3.87 3.82
N THR A 214 7.78 2.95 3.21
CA THR A 214 8.17 3.06 1.79
C THR A 214 7.07 2.57 0.83
N ASP A 215 5.84 2.54 1.28
CA ASP A 215 4.65 2.24 0.48
C ASP A 215 3.55 3.27 0.71
N SER A 216 2.83 3.65 -0.34
CA SER A 216 1.78 4.66 -0.26
C SER A 216 0.63 4.26 0.67
N HIS A 217 0.31 2.95 0.77
CA HIS A 217 -0.77 2.46 1.64
C HIS A 217 -0.36 2.25 3.11
N THR A 218 0.83 2.73 3.51
CA THR A 218 1.19 2.92 4.93
C THR A 218 0.10 3.68 5.68
N THR A 219 -0.65 4.52 4.99
CA THR A 219 -1.79 5.28 5.51
C THR A 219 -2.89 4.42 6.13
N MET A 220 -2.98 3.13 5.84
CA MET A 220 -3.95 2.21 6.46
C MET A 220 -3.93 2.27 7.98
N ILE A 221 -2.77 2.50 8.57
CA ILE A 221 -2.57 2.50 10.02
C ILE A 221 -3.30 3.64 10.73
N ASN A 222 -3.66 4.71 9.99
CA ASN A 222 -4.42 5.82 10.55
C ASN A 222 -5.84 5.42 10.99
N GLY A 223 -6.37 4.31 10.45
CA GLY A 223 -7.61 3.69 10.94
C GLY A 223 -7.52 3.21 12.38
N LEU A 224 -6.31 2.85 12.85
CA LEU A 224 -6.02 2.46 14.24
C LEU A 224 -5.75 3.66 15.16
N GLY A 225 -5.71 4.88 14.62
CA GLY A 225 -5.33 6.09 15.35
C GLY A 225 -3.82 6.28 15.51
N VAL A 226 -3.04 5.62 14.66
CA VAL A 226 -1.58 5.78 14.55
C VAL A 226 -1.30 6.67 13.35
N LEU A 227 -0.63 7.81 13.56
CA LEU A 227 -0.33 8.74 12.48
C LEU A 227 0.79 8.15 11.59
N GLY A 228 0.48 7.97 10.30
CA GLY A 228 1.45 7.39 9.37
C GLY A 228 1.12 7.62 7.91
N TRP A 229 2.15 7.71 7.06
CA TRP A 229 2.00 7.85 5.61
C TRP A 229 3.20 7.30 4.84
N GLY A 230 3.02 7.17 3.52
CA GLY A 230 4.05 6.73 2.60
C GLY A 230 5.05 7.83 2.28
N VAL A 231 6.33 7.48 2.25
CA VAL A 231 7.46 8.36 1.89
C VAL A 231 8.36 7.68 0.86
N GLY A 232 9.28 8.43 0.28
CA GLY A 232 10.35 7.89 -0.54
C GLY A 232 11.45 7.19 0.28
N GLY A 233 12.32 6.44 -0.39
CA GLY A 233 13.43 5.72 0.26
C GLY A 233 14.34 6.65 1.07
N ILE A 234 14.75 7.79 0.50
CA ILE A 234 15.62 8.77 1.16
C ILE A 234 15.02 9.30 2.48
N GLU A 235 13.71 9.58 2.51
CA GLU A 235 13.04 10.06 3.72
C GLU A 235 12.96 8.95 4.78
N ALA A 236 12.67 7.70 4.36
CA ALA A 236 12.71 6.56 5.27
C ALA A 236 14.11 6.34 5.84
N GLU A 237 15.15 6.42 5.03
CA GLU A 237 16.56 6.33 5.46
C GLU A 237 16.94 7.45 6.43
N ALA A 238 16.51 8.68 6.19
CA ALA A 238 16.72 9.79 7.10
C ALA A 238 16.16 9.47 8.50
N VAL A 239 14.92 8.95 8.57
CA VAL A 239 14.30 8.52 9.82
C VAL A 239 15.04 7.33 10.45
N MET A 240 15.44 6.34 9.63
CA MET A 240 16.25 5.21 10.08
C MET A 240 17.56 5.69 10.74
N LEU A 241 18.16 6.74 10.20
CA LEU A 241 19.40 7.34 10.74
C LEU A 241 19.15 8.38 11.87
N GLY A 242 17.91 8.50 12.35
CA GLY A 242 17.55 9.36 13.48
C GLY A 242 17.32 10.83 13.12
N GLN A 243 17.23 11.18 11.85
CA GLN A 243 16.93 12.54 11.41
C GLN A 243 15.42 12.77 11.31
N PRO A 244 14.93 13.99 11.56
CA PRO A 244 13.54 14.34 11.25
C PRO A 244 13.32 14.42 9.74
N ILE A 245 12.09 14.13 9.32
CA ILE A 245 11.63 14.58 8.00
C ILE A 245 11.07 15.99 8.14
N TYR A 246 11.36 16.83 7.14
CA TYR A 246 10.82 18.18 7.10
C TYR A 246 9.62 18.22 6.17
N MET A 247 8.54 18.81 6.67
CA MET A 247 7.29 18.93 5.93
C MET A 247 6.63 20.28 6.21
N LEU A 248 5.75 20.70 5.31
CA LEU A 248 4.91 21.86 5.60
C LEU A 248 3.87 21.47 6.65
N LEU A 249 3.66 22.33 7.63
CA LEU A 249 2.60 22.20 8.63
C LEU A 249 1.26 22.06 7.88
N PRO A 250 0.55 20.90 8.00
CA PRO A 250 -0.51 20.56 7.07
C PRO A 250 -1.79 21.37 7.31
N GLU A 251 -2.50 21.66 6.21
CA GLU A 251 -3.92 21.92 6.27
C GLU A 251 -4.65 20.64 6.67
N VAL A 252 -5.68 20.74 7.49
CA VAL A 252 -6.48 19.60 7.93
C VAL A 252 -7.92 19.78 7.49
N VAL A 253 -8.42 18.83 6.68
CA VAL A 253 -9.81 18.78 6.21
C VAL A 253 -10.59 17.85 7.13
N GLY A 254 -11.63 18.37 7.78
CA GLY A 254 -12.55 17.56 8.58
C GLY A 254 -13.55 16.82 7.70
N PHE A 255 -13.72 15.51 7.90
CA PHE A 255 -14.72 14.71 7.21
C PHE A 255 -15.77 14.20 8.20
N GLU A 256 -16.95 14.80 8.16
CA GLU A 256 -18.07 14.46 9.07
C GLU A 256 -18.84 13.26 8.52
N LEU A 257 -18.85 12.17 9.29
CA LEU A 257 -19.67 10.99 9.03
C LEU A 257 -20.91 11.01 9.91
N ILE A 258 -22.08 10.83 9.31
CA ILE A 258 -23.36 10.72 10.03
C ILE A 258 -24.16 9.50 9.54
N GLY A 259 -25.12 9.04 10.36
CA GLY A 259 -25.99 7.92 10.00
C GLY A 259 -25.30 6.57 10.01
N ASN A 260 -25.91 5.60 9.34
CA ASN A 260 -25.45 4.21 9.20
C ASN A 260 -25.52 3.78 7.75
N LEU A 261 -24.67 2.81 7.37
CA LEU A 261 -24.80 2.12 6.08
C LEU A 261 -26.15 1.38 6.01
N ARG A 262 -26.70 1.26 4.81
CA ARG A 262 -27.89 0.44 4.55
C ARG A 262 -27.49 -1.03 4.36
N ALA A 263 -28.44 -1.94 4.61
CA ALA A 263 -28.25 -3.36 4.31
C ALA A 263 -27.80 -3.58 2.85
N GLY A 264 -26.85 -4.48 2.65
CA GLY A 264 -26.26 -4.79 1.34
C GLY A 264 -25.16 -3.82 0.87
N VAL A 265 -24.90 -2.72 1.59
CA VAL A 265 -23.80 -1.79 1.30
C VAL A 265 -22.57 -2.17 2.11
N THR A 266 -21.44 -2.26 1.45
CA THR A 266 -20.18 -2.69 2.07
C THR A 266 -19.27 -1.50 2.46
N ALA A 267 -18.26 -1.78 3.29
CA ALA A 267 -17.19 -0.83 3.59
C ALA A 267 -16.45 -0.34 2.31
N THR A 268 -16.35 -1.20 1.30
CA THR A 268 -15.75 -0.84 0.00
C THR A 268 -16.57 0.22 -0.71
N ASP A 269 -17.91 0.05 -0.79
CA ASP A 269 -18.82 1.03 -1.43
C ASP A 269 -18.70 2.40 -0.76
N MET A 270 -18.73 2.41 0.58
CA MET A 270 -18.52 3.62 1.39
C MET A 270 -17.17 4.27 1.08
N THR A 271 -16.10 3.48 1.04
CA THR A 271 -14.75 4.00 0.79
C THR A 271 -14.64 4.58 -0.61
N LEU A 272 -15.20 3.94 -1.63
CA LEU A 272 -15.21 4.48 -3.01
C LEU A 272 -15.97 5.81 -3.07
N ARG A 273 -17.09 5.96 -2.33
CA ARG A 273 -17.81 7.24 -2.23
C ARG A 273 -16.99 8.33 -1.55
N ILE A 274 -16.26 7.98 -0.50
CA ILE A 274 -15.34 8.92 0.19
C ILE A 274 -14.22 9.36 -0.74
N VAL A 275 -13.65 8.42 -1.52
CA VAL A 275 -12.59 8.70 -2.51
C VAL A 275 -13.09 9.73 -3.54
N GLU A 276 -14.27 9.52 -4.09
CA GLU A 276 -14.91 10.43 -5.05
C GLU A 276 -15.07 11.84 -4.46
N LEU A 277 -15.70 11.96 -3.27
CA LEU A 277 -15.96 13.25 -2.61
C LEU A 277 -14.67 14.02 -2.26
N LEU A 278 -13.66 13.31 -1.75
CA LEU A 278 -12.39 13.93 -1.38
C LEU A 278 -11.58 14.37 -2.61
N ARG A 279 -11.65 13.60 -3.71
CA ARG A 279 -11.07 14.05 -4.99
C ARG A 279 -11.73 15.31 -5.53
N GLU A 280 -13.05 15.39 -5.49
CA GLU A 280 -13.79 16.59 -5.89
C GLU A 280 -13.44 17.80 -5.01
N HIS A 281 -13.30 17.60 -3.71
CA HIS A 281 -12.95 18.67 -2.77
C HIS A 281 -11.50 19.17 -2.95
N GLY A 282 -10.58 18.33 -3.41
CA GLY A 282 -9.18 18.68 -3.60
C GLY A 282 -8.37 18.69 -2.32
N VAL A 283 -7.99 17.49 -1.87
CA VAL A 283 -7.24 17.25 -0.60
C VAL A 283 -5.76 16.92 -0.82
N VAL A 284 -5.23 17.19 -2.00
CA VAL A 284 -3.82 16.89 -2.33
C VAL A 284 -2.88 17.57 -1.33
N SER A 285 -1.96 16.78 -0.75
CA SER A 285 -1.00 17.19 0.26
C SER A 285 -1.61 17.68 1.59
N LYS A 286 -2.90 17.48 1.81
CA LYS A 286 -3.57 17.81 3.08
C LYS A 286 -3.71 16.56 3.95
N PHE A 287 -3.99 16.76 5.24
CA PHE A 287 -4.50 15.71 6.11
C PHE A 287 -6.02 15.71 6.06
N VAL A 288 -6.62 14.55 6.12
CA VAL A 288 -8.06 14.38 6.33
C VAL A 288 -8.26 13.77 7.71
N GLU A 289 -9.13 14.33 8.54
CA GLU A 289 -9.45 13.80 9.86
C GLU A 289 -10.94 13.51 9.95
N PHE A 290 -11.28 12.26 10.25
CA PHE A 290 -12.67 11.80 10.32
C PHE A 290 -13.28 12.04 11.69
N TYR A 291 -14.53 12.46 11.72
CA TYR A 291 -15.29 12.73 12.94
C TYR A 291 -16.80 12.56 12.71
N GLY A 292 -17.60 12.80 13.74
CA GLY A 292 -19.08 12.76 13.67
C GLY A 292 -19.67 11.47 14.20
N SER A 293 -21.00 11.46 14.32
CA SER A 293 -21.74 10.34 14.95
C SER A 293 -21.65 9.03 14.17
N GLY A 294 -21.49 9.09 12.85
CA GLY A 294 -21.32 7.91 12.00
C GLY A 294 -20.01 7.19 12.24
N MET A 295 -18.95 7.88 12.69
CA MET A 295 -17.66 7.26 12.99
C MET A 295 -17.78 6.18 14.09
N ALA A 296 -18.61 6.40 15.09
CA ALA A 296 -18.83 5.43 16.18
C ALA A 296 -19.47 4.12 15.71
N ASN A 297 -20.14 4.13 14.55
CA ASN A 297 -20.82 2.98 13.97
C ASN A 297 -19.90 2.15 13.05
N LEU A 298 -18.74 2.70 12.66
CA LEU A 298 -17.75 1.98 11.86
C LEU A 298 -16.90 1.06 12.74
N SER A 299 -16.72 -0.17 12.27
CA SER A 299 -15.71 -1.06 12.82
C SER A 299 -14.31 -0.52 12.54
N LEU A 300 -13.30 -1.00 13.27
CA LEU A 300 -11.94 -0.57 12.98
C LEU A 300 -11.47 -1.02 11.58
N PRO A 301 -11.76 -2.23 11.09
CA PRO A 301 -11.48 -2.60 9.71
C PRO A 301 -12.10 -1.67 8.66
N ASP A 302 -13.32 -1.14 8.88
CA ASP A 302 -13.92 -0.15 7.98
C ASP A 302 -13.09 1.14 7.93
N ARG A 303 -12.65 1.64 9.11
CA ARG A 303 -11.76 2.81 9.20
C ARG A 303 -10.42 2.57 8.52
N ALA A 304 -9.87 1.37 8.68
CA ALA A 304 -8.61 0.97 8.04
C ALA A 304 -8.75 0.94 6.50
N THR A 305 -9.88 0.46 5.98
CA THR A 305 -10.20 0.48 4.54
C THR A 305 -10.22 1.91 4.00
N ILE A 306 -10.87 2.84 4.69
CA ILE A 306 -10.93 4.26 4.33
C ILE A 306 -9.52 4.90 4.37
N ALA A 307 -8.80 4.68 5.46
CA ALA A 307 -7.46 5.23 5.67
C ALA A 307 -6.45 4.68 4.66
N ASN A 308 -6.58 3.41 4.25
CA ASN A 308 -5.75 2.77 3.25
C ASN A 308 -5.80 3.51 1.92
N MET A 309 -6.97 3.98 1.49
CA MET A 309 -7.16 4.66 0.20
C MET A 309 -6.83 6.16 0.22
N ALA A 310 -6.09 6.66 1.23
CA ALA A 310 -5.64 8.05 1.26
C ALA A 310 -4.85 8.47 -0.01
N PRO A 311 -3.95 7.66 -0.56
CA PRO A 311 -3.30 7.98 -1.83
C PRO A 311 -4.28 8.12 -3.00
N GLU A 312 -5.33 7.31 -3.03
CA GLU A 312 -6.34 7.32 -4.09
C GLU A 312 -7.19 8.58 -4.05
N TYR A 313 -7.58 9.08 -2.87
CA TYR A 313 -8.23 10.39 -2.80
C TYR A 313 -7.25 11.59 -2.76
N GLY A 314 -5.94 11.33 -2.66
CA GLY A 314 -4.87 12.32 -2.83
C GLY A 314 -4.42 13.01 -1.55
N ALA A 315 -4.90 12.61 -0.37
CA ALA A 315 -4.45 13.14 0.90
C ALA A 315 -3.14 12.48 1.37
N THR A 316 -2.40 13.17 2.22
CA THR A 316 -1.23 12.59 2.89
C THR A 316 -1.65 11.48 3.84
N CYS A 317 -2.75 11.64 4.58
CA CYS A 317 -3.36 10.62 5.42
C CYS A 317 -4.85 10.86 5.62
N GLY A 318 -5.57 9.80 6.03
CA GLY A 318 -6.96 9.85 6.47
C GLY A 318 -7.08 9.32 7.90
N PHE A 319 -7.01 10.22 8.87
CA PHE A 319 -6.80 9.91 10.27
C PHE A 319 -8.10 9.74 11.05
N PHE A 320 -8.17 8.68 11.86
CA PHE A 320 -9.23 8.43 12.84
C PHE A 320 -8.64 8.55 14.25
N PRO A 321 -9.20 9.40 15.12
CA PRO A 321 -8.74 9.47 16.51
C PRO A 321 -8.94 8.15 17.25
N VAL A 322 -8.05 7.84 18.20
CA VAL A 322 -8.17 6.65 19.06
C VAL A 322 -9.40 6.77 19.96
N ASP A 323 -10.25 5.74 19.94
CA ASP A 323 -11.45 5.64 20.76
C ASP A 323 -11.66 4.21 21.28
N GLU A 324 -12.82 3.90 21.86
CA GLU A 324 -13.14 2.55 22.36
C GLU A 324 -13.08 1.48 21.26
N LYS A 325 -13.46 1.81 20.01
CA LYS A 325 -13.36 0.87 18.87
C LYS A 325 -11.91 0.46 18.57
N THR A 326 -10.97 1.39 18.77
CA THR A 326 -9.54 1.07 18.68
C THR A 326 -9.13 0.05 19.76
N LEU A 327 -9.58 0.25 21.00
CA LEU A 327 -9.27 -0.66 22.11
C LEU A 327 -9.91 -2.04 21.91
N ASP A 328 -11.17 -2.08 21.43
CA ASP A 328 -11.88 -3.33 21.09
C ASP A 328 -11.08 -4.13 20.04
N TYR A 329 -10.58 -3.45 19.01
CA TYR A 329 -9.75 -4.09 17.98
C TYR A 329 -8.39 -4.56 18.51
N MET A 330 -7.74 -3.77 19.35
CA MET A 330 -6.50 -4.20 20.01
C MET A 330 -6.72 -5.48 20.82
N HIS A 331 -7.88 -5.59 21.46
CA HIS A 331 -8.28 -6.79 22.19
C HIS A 331 -8.50 -7.97 21.25
N LEU A 332 -9.27 -7.76 20.16
CA LEU A 332 -9.54 -8.76 19.14
C LEU A 332 -8.25 -9.25 18.47
N SER A 333 -7.33 -8.34 18.14
CA SER A 333 -6.04 -8.67 17.52
C SER A 333 -5.00 -9.23 18.50
N GLY A 334 -5.42 -9.61 19.71
CA GLY A 334 -4.63 -10.40 20.64
C GLY A 334 -3.58 -9.64 21.45
N ARG A 335 -3.61 -8.31 21.45
CA ARG A 335 -2.70 -7.47 22.27
C ARG A 335 -2.96 -7.65 23.75
N GLU A 336 -1.91 -7.51 24.56
CA GLU A 336 -1.97 -7.74 25.99
C GLU A 336 -2.92 -6.76 26.70
N PRO A 337 -3.86 -7.23 27.55
CA PRO A 337 -4.84 -6.38 28.24
C PRO A 337 -4.20 -5.27 29.06
N SER A 338 -3.05 -5.55 29.70
CA SER A 338 -2.31 -4.54 30.48
C SER A 338 -1.75 -3.42 29.60
N HIS A 339 -1.34 -3.74 28.38
CA HIS A 339 -0.89 -2.74 27.41
C HIS A 339 -2.06 -1.88 26.94
N ILE A 340 -3.20 -2.48 26.60
CA ILE A 340 -4.42 -1.77 26.16
C ILE A 340 -4.86 -0.76 27.22
N GLU A 341 -4.90 -1.17 28.48
CA GLU A 341 -5.27 -0.29 29.59
C GLU A 341 -4.26 0.86 29.75
N ASN A 342 -2.95 0.60 29.60
CA ASN A 342 -1.92 1.64 29.64
C ASN A 342 -2.06 2.64 28.48
N VAL A 343 -2.37 2.16 27.28
CA VAL A 343 -2.67 3.00 26.10
C VAL A 343 -3.84 3.94 26.40
N LYS A 344 -4.95 3.41 26.92
CA LYS A 344 -6.12 4.22 27.29
C LYS A 344 -5.76 5.32 28.30
N ARG A 345 -5.10 4.95 29.40
CA ARG A 345 -4.71 5.88 30.46
C ARG A 345 -3.76 6.96 29.96
N TYR A 346 -2.73 6.56 29.21
CA TYR A 346 -1.78 7.49 28.63
C TYR A 346 -2.45 8.48 27.67
N LEU A 347 -3.21 7.98 26.68
CA LEU A 347 -3.84 8.85 25.68
C LEU A 347 -4.91 9.77 26.29
N THR A 348 -5.61 9.32 27.35
CA THR A 348 -6.52 10.17 28.11
C THR A 348 -5.76 11.28 28.84
N ALA A 349 -4.64 10.94 29.49
CA ALA A 349 -3.80 11.92 30.16
C ALA A 349 -3.23 12.96 29.17
N GLN A 350 -2.87 12.51 27.96
CA GLN A 350 -2.29 13.34 26.90
C GLN A 350 -3.32 14.19 26.13
N GLY A 351 -4.61 13.88 26.24
CA GLY A 351 -5.65 14.54 25.43
C GLY A 351 -5.72 14.03 23.99
N LEU A 352 -5.39 12.76 23.78
CA LEU A 352 -5.41 12.06 22.49
C LEU A 352 -6.47 10.95 22.40
N PHE A 353 -7.24 10.70 23.47
CA PHE A 353 -8.33 9.73 23.45
C PHE A 353 -9.66 10.43 23.14
N HIS A 354 -10.34 9.96 22.10
CA HIS A 354 -11.61 10.51 21.65
C HIS A 354 -12.80 9.84 22.36
N THR A 355 -13.77 10.66 22.77
CA THR A 355 -15.06 10.22 23.35
C THR A 355 -16.21 10.99 22.70
N SER A 356 -17.45 10.58 22.96
CA SER A 356 -18.64 11.32 22.51
C SER A 356 -18.75 12.75 23.05
N GLU A 357 -18.03 13.07 24.14
CA GLU A 357 -18.00 14.40 24.77
C GLU A 357 -16.83 15.26 24.24
N THR A 358 -15.94 14.69 23.46
CA THR A 358 -14.77 15.41 22.92
C THR A 358 -15.24 16.52 21.97
N PRO A 359 -14.85 17.77 22.19
CA PRO A 359 -15.17 18.87 21.28
C PRO A 359 -14.66 18.61 19.86
N VAL A 360 -15.42 19.03 18.86
CA VAL A 360 -14.98 18.98 17.47
C VAL A 360 -13.85 20.00 17.25
N PRO A 361 -12.67 19.58 16.79
CA PRO A 361 -11.57 20.48 16.50
C PRO A 361 -11.90 21.48 15.38
N LYS A 362 -11.07 22.50 15.23
CA LYS A 362 -11.14 23.41 14.07
C LYS A 362 -10.45 22.74 12.87
N PHE A 363 -11.07 22.87 11.71
CA PHE A 363 -10.54 22.36 10.44
C PHE A 363 -10.36 23.48 9.42
N THR A 364 -9.43 23.31 8.48
CA THR A 364 -9.23 24.26 7.35
C THR A 364 -10.48 24.33 6.46
N SER A 365 -11.11 23.18 6.23
CA SER A 365 -12.42 23.05 5.58
C SER A 365 -13.08 21.75 6.07
N SER A 366 -14.37 21.58 5.78
CA SER A 366 -15.10 20.37 6.19
C SER A 366 -16.00 19.86 5.08
N ILE A 367 -16.13 18.54 5.01
CA ILE A 367 -17.05 17.81 4.14
C ILE A 367 -17.94 16.94 5.04
N LYS A 368 -19.12 16.58 4.55
CA LYS A 368 -20.08 15.74 5.25
C LYS A 368 -20.61 14.64 4.36
N LEU A 369 -20.71 13.43 4.89
CA LEU A 369 -21.35 12.28 4.25
C LEU A 369 -22.38 11.65 5.20
N ASP A 370 -23.60 11.52 4.71
CA ASP A 370 -24.62 10.67 5.34
C ASP A 370 -24.44 9.25 4.79
N LEU A 371 -24.04 8.34 5.66
CA LEU A 371 -23.77 6.93 5.30
C LEU A 371 -25.00 6.22 4.73
N SER A 372 -26.20 6.66 5.09
CA SER A 372 -27.46 6.10 4.55
C SER A 372 -27.66 6.38 3.05
N THR A 373 -26.91 7.31 2.48
CA THR A 373 -27.00 7.67 1.06
C THR A 373 -26.03 6.88 0.17
N VAL A 374 -25.16 6.08 0.75
CA VAL A 374 -24.19 5.27 -0.01
C VAL A 374 -24.92 4.13 -0.70
N GLU A 375 -24.54 3.88 -1.95
CA GLU A 375 -25.05 2.79 -2.80
C GLU A 375 -23.95 1.83 -3.18
N PRO A 376 -24.27 0.53 -3.43
CA PRO A 376 -23.32 -0.42 -3.96
C PRO A 376 -22.66 0.12 -5.25
N ALA A 377 -21.36 -0.07 -5.39
CA ALA A 377 -20.61 0.57 -6.46
C ALA A 377 -19.35 -0.21 -6.85
N LEU A 378 -18.86 0.08 -8.05
CA LEU A 378 -17.52 -0.24 -8.50
C LEU A 378 -16.75 1.06 -8.78
N ALA A 379 -15.44 0.94 -9.08
CA ALA A 379 -14.66 2.05 -9.61
C ALA A 379 -13.80 1.60 -10.79
N GLY A 380 -13.89 2.27 -11.90
CA GLY A 380 -13.18 1.93 -13.13
C GLY A 380 -13.69 2.70 -14.35
N PRO A 381 -13.20 2.35 -15.56
CA PRO A 381 -12.35 1.18 -15.89
C PRO A 381 -10.83 1.36 -15.65
N LYS A 382 -10.37 2.54 -15.24
CA LYS A 382 -8.92 2.84 -15.22
C LYS A 382 -8.43 3.57 -13.98
N ARG A 383 -9.33 4.05 -13.09
CA ARG A 383 -8.94 4.82 -11.90
C ARG A 383 -9.85 4.58 -10.70
N PRO A 384 -9.31 4.62 -9.47
CA PRO A 384 -10.08 4.37 -8.24
C PRO A 384 -11.18 5.40 -7.93
N GLN A 385 -11.03 6.63 -8.42
CA GLN A 385 -12.00 7.71 -8.20
C GLN A 385 -13.14 7.73 -9.23
N ASP A 386 -13.05 6.96 -10.29
CA ASP A 386 -14.10 6.86 -11.31
C ASP A 386 -15.18 5.88 -10.82
N ARG A 387 -15.94 6.31 -9.80
CA ARG A 387 -16.97 5.50 -9.15
C ARG A 387 -18.22 5.41 -10.03
N VAL A 388 -18.81 4.22 -10.08
CA VAL A 388 -20.04 3.91 -10.80
C VAL A 388 -20.98 3.14 -9.87
N ASN A 389 -22.25 3.54 -9.78
CA ASN A 389 -23.26 2.76 -9.07
C ASN A 389 -23.45 1.39 -9.75
N LEU A 390 -23.63 0.36 -8.94
CA LEU A 390 -23.84 -1.00 -9.47
C LEU A 390 -25.04 -1.08 -10.42
N SER A 391 -26.11 -0.28 -10.16
CA SER A 391 -27.31 -0.18 -11.00
C SER A 391 -27.05 0.45 -12.39
N GLU A 392 -25.94 1.19 -12.56
CA GLU A 392 -25.59 1.90 -13.79
C GLU A 392 -24.42 1.20 -14.52
N MET A 393 -23.91 0.11 -13.96
CA MET A 393 -22.65 -0.48 -14.40
C MET A 393 -22.68 -0.97 -15.86
N ARG A 394 -23.78 -1.59 -16.30
CA ARG A 394 -23.93 -2.06 -17.67
C ARG A 394 -23.92 -0.91 -18.69
N GLU A 395 -24.68 0.14 -18.41
CA GLU A 395 -24.73 1.32 -19.28
C GLU A 395 -23.35 2.01 -19.35
N HIS A 396 -22.72 2.17 -18.20
CA HIS A 396 -21.37 2.73 -18.09
C HIS A 396 -20.34 1.89 -18.88
N TRP A 397 -20.41 0.56 -18.80
CA TRP A 397 -19.53 -0.31 -19.58
C TRP A 397 -19.67 -0.06 -21.08
N LEU A 398 -20.90 -0.06 -21.60
CA LEU A 398 -21.16 0.18 -23.02
C LEU A 398 -20.72 1.59 -23.47
N GLU A 399 -20.89 2.59 -22.62
CA GLU A 399 -20.41 3.95 -22.89
C GLU A 399 -18.88 3.97 -22.97
N CYS A 400 -18.18 3.35 -22.01
CA CYS A 400 -16.72 3.24 -22.01
C CYS A 400 -16.18 2.46 -23.21
N LEU A 401 -16.86 1.39 -23.62
CA LEU A 401 -16.47 0.59 -24.78
C LEU A 401 -16.46 1.44 -26.06
N ASN A 402 -17.48 2.25 -26.25
CA ASN A 402 -17.70 3.01 -27.47
C ASN A 402 -17.09 4.43 -27.48
N SER A 403 -16.82 5.00 -26.32
CA SER A 403 -16.21 6.33 -26.20
C SER A 403 -14.82 6.35 -26.85
N PRO A 404 -14.40 7.49 -27.42
CA PRO A 404 -13.07 7.62 -28.03
C PRO A 404 -11.97 7.15 -27.09
N SER A 405 -10.98 6.45 -27.65
CA SER A 405 -9.84 5.96 -26.86
C SER A 405 -9.20 7.09 -26.05
N GLY A 406 -9.06 6.91 -24.74
CA GLY A 406 -8.56 7.93 -23.83
C GLY A 406 -8.74 7.56 -22.38
N HIS A 407 -9.08 8.56 -21.57
CA HIS A 407 -9.16 8.45 -20.11
C HIS A 407 -10.11 7.35 -19.61
N GLN A 408 -11.31 7.21 -20.16
CA GLN A 408 -12.25 6.15 -19.84
C GLN A 408 -12.61 5.27 -21.05
N GLY A 409 -12.55 5.82 -22.26
CA GLY A 409 -12.98 5.17 -23.48
C GLY A 409 -11.98 4.16 -24.05
N HIS A 410 -12.52 3.19 -24.80
CA HIS A 410 -11.76 2.14 -25.49
C HIS A 410 -11.79 2.28 -27.02
N GLY A 411 -12.69 3.07 -27.59
CA GLY A 411 -12.72 3.42 -29.01
C GLY A 411 -13.26 2.32 -29.92
N ILE A 412 -14.08 1.41 -29.42
CA ILE A 412 -14.72 0.37 -30.23
C ILE A 412 -15.95 0.96 -30.93
N ASN A 413 -16.09 0.70 -32.24
CA ASN A 413 -17.28 1.10 -32.96
C ASN A 413 -18.50 0.27 -32.51
N PRO A 414 -19.68 0.88 -32.32
CA PRO A 414 -20.88 0.16 -31.88
C PRO A 414 -21.27 -1.07 -32.70
N GLU A 415 -20.93 -1.09 -33.99
CA GLU A 415 -21.13 -2.24 -34.87
C GLU A 415 -20.27 -3.46 -34.51
N ASN A 416 -19.17 -3.23 -33.78
CA ASN A 416 -18.20 -4.25 -33.36
C ASN A 416 -18.39 -4.67 -31.90
N ASN A 417 -19.39 -4.17 -31.18
CA ASN A 417 -19.63 -4.53 -29.78
C ASN A 417 -19.82 -6.03 -29.52
N GLN A 418 -20.20 -6.77 -30.54
CA GLN A 418 -20.41 -8.22 -30.47
C GLN A 418 -19.23 -9.02 -31.05
N ASP A 419 -18.11 -8.37 -31.34
CA ASP A 419 -16.93 -9.08 -31.82
C ASP A 419 -16.49 -10.12 -30.79
N SER A 420 -16.11 -11.29 -31.27
CA SER A 420 -15.72 -12.41 -30.45
C SER A 420 -14.60 -13.21 -31.09
N SER A 421 -13.80 -13.90 -30.31
CA SER A 421 -12.79 -14.84 -30.76
C SER A 421 -12.95 -16.18 -30.06
N HIS A 422 -12.75 -17.27 -30.82
CA HIS A 422 -12.83 -18.61 -30.27
C HIS A 422 -11.60 -18.92 -29.38
N ILE A 423 -11.83 -19.41 -28.14
CA ILE A 423 -10.74 -19.88 -27.29
C ILE A 423 -10.38 -21.32 -27.71
N GLU A 424 -9.19 -21.49 -28.26
CA GLU A 424 -8.71 -22.78 -28.70
C GLU A 424 -8.70 -23.81 -27.56
N GLY A 425 -9.33 -24.94 -27.76
CA GLY A 425 -9.39 -26.04 -26.78
C GLY A 425 -10.46 -25.92 -25.69
N ARG A 426 -11.20 -24.79 -25.57
CA ARG A 426 -12.27 -24.63 -24.55
C ARG A 426 -13.70 -24.67 -25.11
N ASN A 427 -13.86 -24.72 -26.42
CA ASN A 427 -15.16 -24.72 -27.10
C ASN A 427 -16.13 -23.59 -26.68
N VAL A 428 -15.56 -22.43 -26.38
CA VAL A 428 -16.26 -21.18 -26.00
C VAL A 428 -15.65 -20.00 -26.74
N ASN A 429 -16.39 -18.90 -26.84
CA ASN A 429 -15.90 -17.66 -27.41
C ASN A 429 -15.69 -16.63 -26.33
N LEU A 430 -14.63 -15.84 -26.47
CA LEU A 430 -14.36 -14.65 -25.69
C LEU A 430 -14.92 -13.42 -26.41
N GLN A 431 -15.48 -12.44 -25.65
CA GLN A 431 -16.13 -11.24 -26.21
C GLN A 431 -15.63 -9.98 -25.49
N HIS A 432 -15.98 -8.81 -26.03
CA HIS A 432 -15.79 -7.55 -25.29
C HIS A 432 -16.55 -7.59 -23.96
N GLY A 433 -15.89 -7.18 -22.90
CA GLY A 433 -16.44 -7.14 -21.54
C GLY A 433 -16.28 -8.43 -20.75
N ASP A 434 -15.83 -9.51 -21.35
CA ASP A 434 -15.57 -10.73 -20.61
C ASP A 434 -14.46 -10.52 -19.55
N ILE A 435 -14.71 -11.05 -18.36
CA ILE A 435 -13.82 -10.92 -17.21
C ILE A 435 -12.83 -12.08 -17.23
N VAL A 436 -11.58 -11.79 -17.51
CA VAL A 436 -10.51 -12.80 -17.56
C VAL A 436 -9.70 -12.87 -16.26
N ILE A 437 -9.81 -11.89 -15.37
CA ILE A 437 -9.19 -11.88 -14.05
C ILE A 437 -10.22 -11.50 -12.98
N ALA A 438 -10.38 -12.34 -11.96
CA ALA A 438 -11.18 -12.06 -10.77
C ALA A 438 -10.31 -12.27 -9.53
N ALA A 439 -9.98 -11.18 -8.80
CA ALA A 439 -8.99 -11.25 -7.73
C ALA A 439 -9.52 -10.68 -6.41
N ILE A 440 -9.61 -11.53 -5.39
CA ILE A 440 -9.74 -11.09 -4.00
C ILE A 440 -8.33 -10.88 -3.46
N THR A 441 -7.91 -9.63 -3.32
CA THR A 441 -6.51 -9.26 -3.11
C THR A 441 -6.37 -7.97 -2.31
N SER A 442 -5.15 -7.64 -1.90
CA SER A 442 -4.77 -6.40 -1.23
C SER A 442 -5.24 -6.28 0.22
N CYS A 443 -4.46 -5.55 1.03
CA CYS A 443 -4.81 -5.23 2.41
C CYS A 443 -6.06 -4.35 2.56
N THR A 444 -6.49 -3.65 1.52
CA THR A 444 -7.64 -2.72 1.57
C THR A 444 -8.91 -3.42 2.06
N ASN A 445 -9.26 -4.53 1.42
CA ASN A 445 -10.49 -5.26 1.72
C ASN A 445 -10.24 -6.54 2.54
N THR A 446 -9.07 -7.21 2.36
CA THR A 446 -8.81 -8.48 3.06
C THR A 446 -8.56 -8.29 4.56
N SER A 447 -8.30 -7.06 5.03
CA SER A 447 -8.26 -6.72 6.45
C SER A 447 -9.63 -6.60 7.11
N ASN A 448 -10.72 -6.62 6.32
CA ASN A 448 -12.08 -6.51 6.83
C ASN A 448 -12.79 -7.87 6.81
N PRO A 449 -12.91 -8.55 7.97
CA PRO A 449 -13.50 -9.88 8.03
C PRO A 449 -14.96 -9.92 7.56
N SER A 450 -15.72 -8.84 7.72
CA SER A 450 -17.14 -8.80 7.32
C SER A 450 -17.30 -8.98 5.81
N VAL A 451 -16.57 -8.21 4.99
CA VAL A 451 -16.66 -8.33 3.52
C VAL A 451 -16.03 -9.62 3.00
N MET A 452 -15.01 -10.14 3.71
CA MET A 452 -14.37 -11.41 3.36
C MET A 452 -15.32 -12.58 3.61
N LEU A 453 -15.97 -12.64 4.78
CA LEU A 453 -16.97 -13.66 5.10
C LEU A 453 -18.17 -13.55 4.16
N ALA A 454 -18.61 -12.33 3.81
CA ALA A 454 -19.65 -12.14 2.81
C ALA A 454 -19.30 -12.77 1.46
N ALA A 455 -18.03 -12.65 1.00
CA ALA A 455 -17.57 -13.29 -0.23
C ALA A 455 -17.61 -14.82 -0.12
N GLY A 456 -17.17 -15.40 1.00
CA GLY A 456 -17.21 -16.83 1.24
C GLY A 456 -18.65 -17.39 1.32
N LEU A 457 -19.53 -16.68 2.02
CA LEU A 457 -20.95 -17.05 2.11
C LEU A 457 -21.65 -16.97 0.75
N LEU A 458 -21.35 -15.93 -0.06
CA LEU A 458 -21.86 -15.82 -1.43
C LEU A 458 -21.38 -17.00 -2.29
N ALA A 459 -20.10 -17.39 -2.17
CA ALA A 459 -19.57 -18.56 -2.85
C ALA A 459 -20.31 -19.85 -2.45
N ARG A 460 -20.55 -20.06 -1.15
CA ARG A 460 -21.38 -21.17 -0.63
C ARG A 460 -22.75 -21.19 -1.26
N ASN A 461 -23.44 -20.06 -1.20
CA ASN A 461 -24.82 -19.94 -1.74
C ASN A 461 -24.87 -20.21 -3.25
N ALA A 462 -23.86 -19.74 -4.00
CA ALA A 462 -23.74 -20.00 -5.43
C ALA A 462 -23.56 -21.49 -5.73
N ILE A 463 -22.68 -22.19 -4.99
CA ILE A 463 -22.46 -23.64 -5.15
C ILE A 463 -23.73 -24.43 -4.82
N LEU A 464 -24.46 -24.05 -3.77
CA LEU A 464 -25.73 -24.68 -3.42
C LEU A 464 -26.80 -24.54 -4.49
N LYS A 465 -26.68 -23.53 -5.36
CA LYS A 465 -27.50 -23.33 -6.58
C LYS A 465 -26.93 -24.03 -7.82
N GLY A 466 -25.77 -24.69 -7.70
CA GLY A 466 -25.11 -25.37 -8.83
C GLY A 466 -24.38 -24.46 -9.80
N LEU A 467 -24.00 -23.23 -9.36
CA LEU A 467 -23.26 -22.30 -10.21
C LEU A 467 -21.79 -22.66 -10.28
N GLU A 468 -21.19 -22.41 -11.44
CA GLU A 468 -19.76 -22.58 -11.72
C GLU A 468 -19.20 -21.31 -12.38
N LEU A 469 -17.87 -21.11 -12.27
CA LEU A 469 -17.21 -20.02 -13.00
C LEU A 469 -17.20 -20.26 -14.51
N LYS A 470 -17.13 -19.16 -15.26
CA LYS A 470 -16.92 -19.26 -16.72
C LYS A 470 -15.50 -19.73 -17.00
N PRO A 471 -15.29 -20.55 -18.07
CA PRO A 471 -14.00 -21.21 -18.33
C PRO A 471 -12.87 -20.25 -18.71
N TRP A 472 -13.14 -18.98 -19.01
CA TRP A 472 -12.13 -17.95 -19.28
C TRP A 472 -11.74 -17.14 -18.07
N VAL A 473 -12.42 -17.27 -16.92
CA VAL A 473 -12.12 -16.52 -15.71
C VAL A 473 -10.94 -17.15 -14.97
N ARG A 474 -9.94 -16.34 -14.69
CA ARG A 474 -8.79 -16.69 -13.85
C ARG A 474 -8.99 -16.12 -12.44
N PRO A 475 -9.47 -16.91 -11.46
CA PRO A 475 -9.69 -16.47 -10.11
C PRO A 475 -8.41 -16.51 -9.28
N SER A 476 -8.35 -15.67 -8.22
CA SER A 476 -7.30 -15.75 -7.21
C SER A 476 -7.76 -15.19 -5.87
N LEU A 477 -7.26 -15.80 -4.78
CA LEU A 477 -7.42 -15.32 -3.42
C LEU A 477 -6.04 -15.07 -2.81
N ALA A 478 -5.70 -13.81 -2.55
CA ALA A 478 -4.45 -13.42 -1.90
C ALA A 478 -4.75 -12.61 -0.63
N PRO A 479 -4.96 -13.30 0.51
CA PRO A 479 -5.30 -12.65 1.78
C PRO A 479 -4.15 -11.80 2.32
N GLY A 480 -4.48 -10.79 3.13
CA GLY A 480 -3.49 -9.91 3.74
C GLY A 480 -2.82 -10.48 4.98
N SER A 481 -3.37 -11.52 5.59
CA SER A 481 -2.75 -12.25 6.69
C SER A 481 -3.24 -13.69 6.78
N ARG A 482 -2.50 -14.52 7.53
CA ARG A 482 -2.90 -15.90 7.80
C ARG A 482 -4.13 -16.02 8.71
N VAL A 483 -4.53 -14.95 9.38
CA VAL A 483 -5.77 -14.90 10.18
C VAL A 483 -6.98 -15.04 9.26
N VAL A 484 -6.92 -14.50 8.04
CA VAL A 484 -8.01 -14.60 7.06
C VAL A 484 -8.30 -16.06 6.71
N THR A 485 -7.28 -16.86 6.44
CA THR A 485 -7.46 -18.29 6.17
C THR A 485 -7.96 -19.03 7.39
N GLU A 486 -7.52 -18.65 8.59
CA GLU A 486 -7.98 -19.27 9.83
C GLU A 486 -9.47 -19.09 10.07
N TYR A 487 -10.00 -17.87 9.91
CA TYR A 487 -11.44 -17.68 10.11
C TYR A 487 -12.28 -18.26 8.95
N PHE A 488 -11.75 -18.34 7.72
CA PHE A 488 -12.40 -19.07 6.65
C PHE A 488 -12.53 -20.58 6.95
N ASP A 489 -11.46 -21.18 7.46
CA ASP A 489 -11.46 -22.58 7.89
C ASP A 489 -12.46 -22.80 9.03
N ALA A 490 -12.45 -21.92 10.05
CA ALA A 490 -13.38 -21.98 11.17
C ALA A 490 -14.86 -21.80 10.76
N ALA A 491 -15.12 -20.98 9.73
CA ALA A 491 -16.44 -20.78 9.14
C ALA A 491 -16.83 -21.89 8.14
N GLY A 492 -15.91 -22.79 7.78
CA GLY A 492 -16.11 -23.84 6.77
C GLY A 492 -16.28 -23.27 5.34
N LEU A 493 -15.70 -22.09 5.05
CA LEU A 493 -15.85 -21.39 3.76
C LEU A 493 -14.68 -21.62 2.80
N THR A 494 -13.59 -22.19 3.27
CA THR A 494 -12.38 -22.44 2.45
C THR A 494 -12.68 -23.37 1.29
N GLU A 495 -13.42 -24.47 1.53
CA GLU A 495 -13.77 -25.44 0.48
C GLU A 495 -14.77 -24.86 -0.54
N ASP A 496 -15.69 -23.99 -0.09
CA ASP A 496 -16.65 -23.31 -0.95
C ASP A 496 -15.92 -22.35 -1.92
N LEU A 497 -15.03 -21.52 -1.41
CA LEU A 497 -14.20 -20.65 -2.24
C LEU A 497 -13.30 -21.44 -3.19
N ALA A 498 -12.68 -22.51 -2.72
CA ALA A 498 -11.82 -23.38 -3.52
C ALA A 498 -12.60 -24.07 -4.67
N THR A 499 -13.85 -24.49 -4.43
CA THR A 499 -14.71 -25.09 -5.44
C THR A 499 -15.00 -24.12 -6.60
N LEU A 500 -15.15 -22.82 -6.30
CA LEU A 500 -15.22 -21.78 -7.33
C LEU A 500 -13.83 -21.36 -7.87
N GLY A 501 -12.74 -22.04 -7.48
CA GLY A 501 -11.41 -21.75 -7.97
C GLY A 501 -10.71 -20.59 -7.23
N PHE A 502 -11.29 -20.02 -6.18
CA PHE A 502 -10.63 -19.02 -5.34
C PHE A 502 -9.75 -19.68 -4.26
N ASN A 503 -8.82 -20.57 -4.67
CA ASN A 503 -7.79 -21.06 -3.78
C ASN A 503 -6.81 -19.94 -3.43
N VAL A 504 -6.19 -20.05 -2.24
CA VAL A 504 -5.14 -19.13 -1.82
C VAL A 504 -3.92 -19.28 -2.72
N VAL A 505 -3.54 -18.20 -3.40
CA VAL A 505 -2.38 -18.17 -4.32
C VAL A 505 -1.11 -17.68 -3.64
N GLY A 506 -1.23 -16.99 -2.50
CA GLY A 506 -0.14 -16.42 -1.71
C GLY A 506 -0.67 -15.40 -0.72
N TYR A 507 0.22 -14.86 0.12
CA TYR A 507 -0.06 -13.72 1.00
C TYR A 507 0.76 -12.54 0.52
N GLY A 508 0.14 -11.60 -0.21
CA GLY A 508 0.84 -10.49 -0.84
C GLY A 508 -0.10 -9.57 -1.62
N CYS A 509 0.43 -8.45 -2.10
CA CYS A 509 -0.33 -7.47 -2.88
C CYS A 509 -0.73 -7.96 -4.28
N THR A 510 -0.05 -8.96 -4.81
CA THR A 510 -0.32 -9.72 -6.05
C THR A 510 -0.92 -8.88 -7.19
N THR A 511 -2.15 -9.16 -7.62
CA THR A 511 -2.83 -8.47 -8.73
C THR A 511 -2.84 -6.95 -8.59
N CYS A 512 -3.01 -6.41 -7.39
CA CYS A 512 -3.06 -4.96 -7.17
C CYS A 512 -1.75 -4.23 -7.49
N ILE A 513 -0.59 -4.90 -7.37
CA ILE A 513 0.74 -4.36 -7.71
C ILE A 513 1.20 -4.70 -9.13
N GLY A 514 0.39 -5.45 -9.89
CA GLY A 514 0.76 -5.90 -11.23
C GLY A 514 1.39 -7.28 -11.29
N ASN A 515 1.25 -8.06 -10.23
CA ASN A 515 1.75 -9.42 -10.12
C ASN A 515 0.63 -10.45 -10.34
N SER A 516 -0.27 -10.19 -11.31
CA SER A 516 -1.37 -11.11 -11.66
C SER A 516 -0.87 -12.43 -12.27
N GLY A 517 0.38 -12.47 -12.70
CA GLY A 517 0.92 -13.56 -13.51
C GLY A 517 0.41 -13.54 -14.96
N PRO A 518 0.85 -14.48 -15.79
CA PRO A 518 0.42 -14.59 -17.19
C PRO A 518 -1.04 -15.06 -17.30
N LEU A 519 -1.76 -14.61 -18.32
CA LEU A 519 -2.98 -15.28 -18.76
C LEU A 519 -2.62 -16.58 -19.48
N ASP A 520 -3.60 -17.43 -19.63
CA ASP A 520 -3.43 -18.64 -20.45
C ASP A 520 -3.22 -18.23 -21.92
N GLU A 521 -2.31 -18.90 -22.61
CA GLU A 521 -1.90 -18.54 -23.97
C GLU A 521 -3.09 -18.54 -24.97
N ASP A 522 -4.04 -19.46 -24.81
CA ASP A 522 -5.26 -19.53 -25.62
C ASP A 522 -6.17 -18.30 -25.40
N ILE A 523 -6.23 -17.75 -24.19
CA ILE A 523 -6.96 -16.51 -23.88
C ILE A 523 -6.21 -15.30 -24.46
N GLU A 524 -4.89 -15.22 -24.30
CA GLU A 524 -4.09 -14.11 -24.87
C GLU A 524 -4.21 -14.05 -26.40
N ASN A 525 -4.15 -15.20 -27.04
CA ASN A 525 -4.32 -15.31 -28.50
C ASN A 525 -5.71 -14.82 -28.92
N ALA A 526 -6.78 -15.27 -28.24
CA ALA A 526 -8.15 -14.83 -28.54
C ALA A 526 -8.35 -13.31 -28.38
N ILE A 527 -7.72 -12.70 -27.37
CA ILE A 527 -7.72 -11.23 -27.17
C ILE A 527 -7.06 -10.53 -28.36
N ASP A 528 -5.89 -11.01 -28.79
CA ASP A 528 -5.10 -10.37 -29.85
C ASP A 528 -5.76 -10.53 -31.24
N GLU A 529 -6.32 -11.70 -31.54
CA GLU A 529 -6.95 -12.00 -32.85
C GLU A 529 -8.09 -11.04 -33.20
N SER A 530 -8.94 -10.69 -32.23
CA SER A 530 -10.09 -9.81 -32.44
C SER A 530 -9.93 -8.44 -31.71
N ASN A 531 -8.74 -8.13 -31.20
CA ASN A 531 -8.48 -6.90 -30.43
C ASN A 531 -9.55 -6.63 -29.34
N LEU A 532 -9.89 -7.69 -28.58
CA LEU A 532 -10.95 -7.63 -27.60
C LEU A 532 -10.59 -6.74 -26.42
N ILE A 533 -11.57 -6.00 -25.92
CA ILE A 533 -11.48 -5.26 -24.64
C ILE A 533 -12.03 -6.18 -23.55
N VAL A 534 -11.14 -6.85 -22.83
CA VAL A 534 -11.51 -7.73 -21.72
C VAL A 534 -11.31 -7.02 -20.38
N GLY A 535 -11.99 -7.56 -19.37
CA GLY A 535 -12.07 -6.96 -18.04
C GLY A 535 -11.35 -7.72 -16.94
N SER A 536 -11.07 -6.99 -15.86
CA SER A 536 -10.75 -7.55 -14.54
C SER A 536 -11.63 -6.93 -13.46
N VAL A 537 -11.99 -7.72 -12.45
CA VAL A 537 -12.65 -7.24 -11.24
C VAL A 537 -11.79 -7.66 -10.05
N LEU A 538 -11.39 -6.69 -9.22
CA LEU A 538 -10.49 -6.94 -8.10
C LEU A 538 -10.86 -6.13 -6.86
N SER A 539 -10.64 -6.72 -5.68
CA SER A 539 -10.89 -6.06 -4.40
C SER A 539 -9.70 -5.21 -3.91
N GLY A 540 -8.87 -4.73 -4.83
CA GLY A 540 -7.71 -3.90 -4.55
C GLY A 540 -8.02 -2.42 -4.35
N ASN A 541 -6.98 -1.60 -4.43
CA ASN A 541 -7.07 -0.14 -4.31
C ASN A 541 -6.64 0.60 -5.60
N ARG A 542 -6.02 -0.08 -6.55
CA ARG A 542 -5.55 0.48 -7.84
C ARG A 542 -5.92 -0.41 -9.00
N ASN A 543 -6.36 0.22 -10.08
CA ASN A 543 -6.81 -0.42 -11.30
C ASN A 543 -6.29 0.29 -12.56
N PHE A 544 -5.11 0.91 -12.48
CA PHE A 544 -4.55 1.63 -13.63
C PHE A 544 -4.31 0.68 -14.81
N GLU A 545 -4.65 1.15 -16.01
CA GLU A 545 -4.39 0.42 -17.26
C GLU A 545 -2.90 0.05 -17.40
N GLY A 546 -2.62 -1.18 -17.82
CA GLY A 546 -1.28 -1.74 -17.92
C GLY A 546 -0.62 -2.10 -16.59
N ARG A 547 -1.28 -1.80 -15.45
CA ARG A 547 -0.79 -2.21 -14.13
C ARG A 547 -1.27 -3.61 -13.74
N ILE A 548 -2.56 -3.90 -13.92
CA ILE A 548 -3.14 -5.20 -13.54
C ILE A 548 -2.60 -6.31 -14.43
N HIS A 549 -2.76 -6.13 -15.73
CA HIS A 549 -2.18 -6.99 -16.76
C HIS A 549 -2.08 -6.22 -18.08
N GLN A 550 -1.06 -6.50 -18.90
CA GLN A 550 -0.83 -5.72 -20.14
C GLN A 550 -1.97 -5.88 -21.16
N LYS A 551 -2.60 -7.05 -21.23
CA LYS A 551 -3.70 -7.36 -22.17
C LYS A 551 -5.08 -6.95 -21.65
N VAL A 552 -5.24 -6.66 -20.35
CA VAL A 552 -6.54 -6.35 -19.73
C VAL A 552 -6.71 -4.85 -19.64
N LYS A 553 -7.65 -4.29 -20.40
CA LYS A 553 -7.81 -2.84 -20.54
C LYS A 553 -8.89 -2.24 -19.66
N ALA A 554 -9.89 -3.02 -19.26
CA ALA A 554 -11.00 -2.58 -18.42
C ALA A 554 -10.88 -3.18 -17.00
N ASN A 555 -10.47 -2.37 -16.04
CA ASN A 555 -10.16 -2.85 -14.70
C ASN A 555 -11.06 -2.15 -13.66
N TYR A 556 -11.82 -2.94 -12.89
CA TYR A 556 -12.76 -2.40 -11.92
C TYR A 556 -12.42 -2.84 -10.49
N LEU A 557 -12.40 -1.87 -9.58
CA LEU A 557 -12.34 -2.12 -8.13
C LEU A 557 -13.75 -2.44 -7.63
N ALA A 558 -13.87 -3.46 -6.80
CA ALA A 558 -15.13 -3.91 -6.22
C ALA A 558 -14.93 -4.52 -4.84
N SER A 559 -16.01 -4.66 -4.07
CA SER A 559 -15.97 -5.43 -2.83
C SER A 559 -15.70 -6.91 -3.10
N PRO A 560 -15.10 -7.66 -2.15
CA PRO A 560 -14.86 -9.11 -2.30
C PRO A 560 -16.10 -9.91 -2.73
N PRO A 561 -17.31 -9.71 -2.18
CA PRO A 561 -18.50 -10.43 -2.68
C PRO A 561 -18.86 -10.05 -4.12
N LEU A 562 -18.68 -8.78 -4.53
CA LEU A 562 -18.91 -8.40 -5.93
C LEU A 562 -17.84 -8.99 -6.86
N VAL A 563 -16.61 -9.21 -6.42
CA VAL A 563 -15.60 -9.96 -7.21
C VAL A 563 -16.09 -11.37 -7.50
N VAL A 564 -16.64 -12.08 -6.51
CA VAL A 564 -17.23 -13.41 -6.70
C VAL A 564 -18.44 -13.36 -7.66
N ALA A 565 -19.34 -12.38 -7.47
CA ALA A 565 -20.53 -12.22 -8.31
C ALA A 565 -20.17 -11.99 -9.79
N TYR A 566 -19.23 -11.10 -10.06
CA TYR A 566 -18.76 -10.82 -11.41
C TYR A 566 -17.95 -11.99 -12.02
N ALA A 567 -17.25 -12.77 -11.21
CA ALA A 567 -16.58 -13.99 -11.66
C ALA A 567 -17.59 -15.06 -12.13
N LEU A 568 -18.72 -15.20 -11.39
CA LEU A 568 -19.82 -16.09 -11.80
C LEU A 568 -20.49 -15.63 -13.09
N ALA A 569 -20.80 -14.35 -13.21
CA ALA A 569 -21.38 -13.75 -14.40
C ALA A 569 -20.42 -13.87 -15.61
N GLY A 570 -19.11 -13.67 -15.38
CA GLY A 570 -18.05 -13.77 -16.37
C GLY A 570 -17.95 -12.59 -17.32
N THR A 571 -18.76 -11.54 -17.15
CA THR A 571 -18.80 -10.38 -18.05
C THR A 571 -19.14 -9.08 -17.32
N LEU A 572 -18.67 -7.95 -17.87
CA LEU A 572 -19.06 -6.58 -17.44
C LEU A 572 -20.39 -6.15 -18.07
N ASP A 573 -20.81 -6.76 -19.20
CA ASP A 573 -22.08 -6.45 -19.88
C ASP A 573 -23.25 -7.20 -19.24
N ILE A 574 -23.51 -6.85 -17.96
CA ILE A 574 -24.59 -7.43 -17.16
C ILE A 574 -25.19 -6.41 -16.22
N ASP A 575 -26.50 -6.47 -16.02
CA ASP A 575 -27.22 -5.80 -14.93
C ASP A 575 -27.43 -6.79 -13.79
N LEU A 576 -26.58 -6.75 -12.76
CA LEU A 576 -26.64 -7.71 -11.65
C LEU A 576 -27.93 -7.64 -10.81
N PHE A 577 -28.77 -6.62 -10.99
CA PHE A 577 -30.08 -6.55 -10.32
C PHE A 577 -31.19 -7.24 -11.13
N ASN A 578 -31.07 -7.24 -12.46
CA ASN A 578 -32.14 -7.68 -13.36
C ASN A 578 -31.78 -8.87 -14.24
N ASP A 579 -30.48 -9.15 -14.43
CA ASP A 579 -30.01 -10.28 -15.22
C ASP A 579 -29.54 -11.42 -14.28
N PRO A 580 -29.71 -12.70 -14.67
CA PRO A 580 -29.19 -13.81 -13.89
C PRO A 580 -27.65 -13.86 -13.93
N VAL A 581 -27.05 -14.11 -12.77
CA VAL A 581 -25.59 -14.34 -12.66
C VAL A 581 -25.16 -15.72 -13.16
N GLY A 582 -26.11 -16.62 -13.36
CA GLY A 582 -25.93 -17.96 -13.87
C GLY A 582 -27.22 -18.74 -13.90
N TYR A 583 -27.12 -20.02 -14.20
CA TYR A 583 -28.28 -20.92 -14.28
C TYR A 583 -28.00 -22.20 -13.51
N THR A 584 -29.04 -22.78 -12.91
CA THR A 584 -28.94 -24.09 -12.26
C THR A 584 -28.75 -25.21 -13.33
N SER A 585 -28.49 -26.43 -12.86
CA SER A 585 -28.43 -27.61 -13.74
C SER A 585 -29.74 -27.88 -14.50
N ASP A 586 -30.85 -27.33 -14.02
CA ASP A 586 -32.18 -27.46 -14.66
C ASP A 586 -32.55 -26.23 -15.51
N ASP A 587 -31.54 -25.39 -15.87
CA ASP A 587 -31.69 -24.15 -16.64
C ASP A 587 -32.58 -23.08 -15.98
N GLU A 588 -32.75 -23.13 -14.66
CA GLU A 588 -33.43 -22.06 -13.92
C GLU A 588 -32.48 -20.88 -13.66
N PRO A 589 -32.91 -19.63 -13.94
CA PRO A 589 -32.06 -18.46 -13.70
C PRO A 589 -31.81 -18.25 -12.20
N VAL A 590 -30.58 -17.91 -11.84
CA VAL A 590 -30.18 -17.55 -10.48
C VAL A 590 -29.82 -16.07 -10.47
N MET A 591 -30.56 -15.29 -9.67
CA MET A 591 -30.31 -13.86 -9.51
C MET A 591 -29.27 -13.61 -8.40
N LEU A 592 -28.60 -12.45 -8.44
CA LEU A 592 -27.66 -12.08 -7.37
C LEU A 592 -28.35 -12.07 -5.99
N SER A 593 -29.62 -11.62 -5.92
CA SER A 593 -30.41 -11.62 -4.69
C SER A 593 -30.66 -13.01 -4.09
N ASP A 594 -30.61 -14.09 -4.91
CA ASP A 594 -30.82 -15.46 -4.44
C ASP A 594 -29.60 -16.02 -3.70
N ILE A 595 -28.42 -15.43 -3.92
CA ILE A 595 -27.14 -15.89 -3.37
C ILE A 595 -26.45 -14.87 -2.47
N TRP A 596 -26.92 -13.61 -2.43
CA TRP A 596 -26.35 -12.57 -1.55
C TRP A 596 -26.63 -12.89 -0.09
N PRO A 597 -25.59 -12.97 0.78
CA PRO A 597 -25.77 -13.27 2.17
C PRO A 597 -26.45 -12.12 2.92
N SER A 598 -27.30 -12.44 3.91
CA SER A 598 -27.92 -11.45 4.76
C SER A 598 -26.92 -10.90 5.79
N GLU A 599 -27.19 -9.69 6.31
CA GLU A 599 -26.38 -9.11 7.40
C GLU A 599 -26.36 -9.97 8.66
N ASP A 600 -27.49 -10.60 8.99
CA ASP A 600 -27.58 -11.49 10.15
C ASP A 600 -26.69 -12.71 9.99
N GLU A 601 -26.64 -13.31 8.79
CA GLU A 601 -25.78 -14.44 8.46
C GLU A 601 -24.28 -14.06 8.55
N ILE A 602 -23.90 -12.89 7.99
CA ILE A 602 -22.54 -12.37 8.07
C ILE A 602 -22.14 -12.13 9.54
N ASN A 603 -22.98 -11.44 10.30
CA ASN A 603 -22.73 -11.09 11.70
C ASN A 603 -22.69 -12.32 12.62
N GLU A 604 -23.53 -13.33 12.36
CA GLU A 604 -23.51 -14.59 13.10
C GLU A 604 -22.21 -15.36 12.81
N THR A 605 -21.85 -15.48 11.55
CA THR A 605 -20.60 -16.13 11.14
C THR A 605 -19.39 -15.42 11.75
N LEU A 606 -19.34 -14.09 11.69
CA LEU A 606 -18.28 -13.28 12.27
C LEU A 606 -18.09 -13.54 13.77
N ARG A 607 -19.20 -13.54 14.53
CA ARG A 607 -19.17 -13.79 15.98
C ARG A 607 -18.68 -15.21 16.32
N ASN A 608 -19.01 -16.18 15.47
CA ASN A 608 -18.72 -17.59 15.74
C ASN A 608 -17.27 -18.00 15.36
N CYS A 609 -16.66 -17.31 14.37
CA CYS A 609 -15.37 -17.74 13.82
C CYS A 609 -14.20 -16.81 14.14
N LEU A 610 -14.41 -15.54 14.51
CA LEU A 610 -13.31 -14.60 14.72
C LEU A 610 -12.99 -14.44 16.21
N THR A 611 -11.78 -14.86 16.63
CA THR A 611 -11.37 -14.82 18.04
C THR A 611 -9.96 -14.25 18.21
N PRO A 612 -9.63 -13.66 19.38
CA PRO A 612 -8.28 -13.19 19.69
C PRO A 612 -7.21 -14.28 19.62
N GLU A 613 -7.59 -15.52 19.91
CA GLU A 613 -6.69 -16.68 19.91
C GLU A 613 -6.13 -16.96 18.51
N MET A 614 -6.91 -16.74 17.45
CA MET A 614 -6.46 -16.88 16.06
C MET A 614 -5.32 -15.91 15.73
N PHE A 615 -5.45 -14.66 16.16
CA PHE A 615 -4.38 -13.66 15.98
C PHE A 615 -3.13 -14.06 16.76
N ARG A 616 -3.26 -14.39 18.06
CA ARG A 616 -2.11 -14.83 18.86
C ARG A 616 -1.42 -16.04 18.25
N PHE A 617 -2.19 -17.02 17.81
CA PHE A 617 -1.67 -18.23 17.18
C PHE A 617 -0.91 -17.92 15.88
N ARG A 618 -1.52 -17.14 14.97
CA ARG A 618 -0.93 -16.86 13.65
C ARG A 618 0.23 -15.87 13.66
N TYR A 619 0.32 -15.05 14.71
CA TYR A 619 1.45 -14.13 14.89
C TYR A 619 2.53 -14.67 15.84
N SER A 620 2.32 -15.78 16.53
CA SER A 620 3.35 -16.39 17.42
C SER A 620 4.61 -16.81 16.66
N ASP A 621 4.48 -17.23 15.41
CA ASP A 621 5.55 -17.71 14.53
C ASP A 621 5.76 -16.84 13.28
N VAL A 622 5.31 -15.57 13.30
CA VAL A 622 5.31 -14.70 12.11
C VAL A 622 6.72 -14.44 11.54
N LEU A 623 7.75 -14.50 12.38
CA LEU A 623 9.16 -14.34 11.98
C LEU A 623 9.83 -15.65 11.57
N GLU A 624 9.17 -16.79 11.79
CA GLU A 624 9.71 -18.13 11.55
C GLU A 624 9.18 -18.66 10.21
N GLU A 625 10.08 -19.07 9.32
CA GLU A 625 9.75 -19.77 8.07
C GLU A 625 10.90 -20.70 7.70
N PRO A 626 10.66 -22.02 7.54
CA PRO A 626 11.76 -22.99 7.36
C PRO A 626 12.70 -22.69 6.19
N ARG A 627 12.18 -22.20 5.04
CA ARG A 627 13.02 -21.84 3.90
C ARG A 627 13.85 -20.59 4.20
N TRP A 628 13.24 -19.59 4.85
CA TRP A 628 13.93 -18.38 5.29
C TRP A 628 15.01 -18.67 6.32
N ASP A 629 14.72 -19.54 7.28
CA ASP A 629 15.65 -19.89 8.35
C ASP A 629 16.82 -20.72 7.84
N SER A 630 16.64 -21.44 6.73
CA SER A 630 17.70 -22.22 6.07
C SER A 630 18.64 -21.37 5.19
N ILE A 631 18.34 -20.10 4.93
CA ILE A 631 19.20 -19.20 4.13
C ILE A 631 20.48 -18.95 4.92
N PRO A 632 21.67 -19.31 4.35
CA PRO A 632 22.93 -19.05 5.03
C PRO A 632 23.21 -17.55 5.12
N SER A 633 23.65 -17.09 6.27
CA SER A 633 24.09 -15.73 6.51
C SER A 633 25.24 -15.71 7.49
N GLU A 634 26.17 -14.78 7.34
CA GLU A 634 27.33 -14.61 8.19
C GLU A 634 27.20 -13.38 9.08
N GLU A 635 27.71 -13.48 10.31
CA GLU A 635 27.89 -12.34 11.19
C GLU A 635 29.06 -11.49 10.64
N SER A 636 28.75 -10.39 10.00
CA SER A 636 29.74 -9.47 9.43
C SER A 636 29.21 -8.04 9.44
N ALA A 637 30.01 -7.11 9.94
CA ALA A 637 29.65 -5.68 9.93
C ALA A 637 29.45 -5.12 8.52
N LEU A 638 30.14 -5.69 7.51
CA LEU A 638 30.03 -5.32 6.09
C LEU A 638 29.32 -6.43 5.32
N TYR A 639 28.52 -6.07 4.34
CA TYR A 639 27.96 -7.01 3.39
C TYR A 639 29.01 -7.44 2.36
N LEU A 640 29.06 -8.72 2.03
CA LEU A 640 29.95 -9.23 0.99
C LEU A 640 29.26 -9.06 -0.38
N TRP A 641 29.61 -7.99 -1.10
CA TRP A 641 29.05 -7.70 -2.41
C TRP A 641 29.51 -8.70 -3.48
N GLU A 642 28.57 -9.24 -4.22
CA GLU A 642 28.84 -10.12 -5.36
C GLU A 642 28.85 -9.28 -6.66
N GLU A 643 30.02 -9.17 -7.33
CA GLU A 643 30.17 -8.36 -8.54
C GLU A 643 29.28 -8.82 -9.71
N GLU A 644 28.97 -10.12 -9.77
CA GLU A 644 28.14 -10.71 -10.82
C GLU A 644 26.64 -10.63 -10.51
N SER A 645 26.24 -10.20 -9.31
CA SER A 645 24.84 -10.10 -8.94
C SER A 645 24.08 -9.14 -9.86
N THR A 646 22.92 -9.56 -10.32
CA THR A 646 22.00 -8.75 -11.12
C THR A 646 20.81 -8.23 -10.28
N TYR A 647 20.78 -8.52 -8.97
CA TYR A 647 19.76 -8.05 -8.01
C TYR A 647 20.31 -7.05 -7.00
N ILE A 648 21.49 -7.28 -6.45
CA ILE A 648 22.08 -6.48 -5.36
C ILE A 648 23.47 -6.04 -5.76
N ARG A 649 23.72 -4.75 -5.87
CA ARG A 649 25.03 -4.19 -6.22
C ARG A 649 25.40 -3.02 -5.33
N LEU A 650 26.71 -2.90 -5.01
CA LEU A 650 27.24 -1.72 -4.34
C LEU A 650 26.95 -0.47 -5.16
N PRO A 651 26.21 0.52 -4.65
CA PRO A 651 25.94 1.74 -5.39
C PRO A 651 27.19 2.61 -5.53
N SER A 652 27.27 3.33 -6.66
CA SER A 652 28.47 4.13 -7.02
C SER A 652 28.50 5.53 -6.39
N PHE A 653 27.44 5.96 -5.70
CA PHE A 653 27.36 7.35 -5.22
C PHE A 653 28.28 7.68 -4.03
N PHE A 654 28.88 6.68 -3.38
CA PHE A 654 29.94 6.86 -2.38
C PHE A 654 31.36 6.79 -2.96
N GLU A 655 31.54 6.50 -4.26
CA GLU A 655 32.86 6.44 -4.87
C GLU A 655 33.61 7.78 -4.75
N GLY A 656 34.80 7.72 -4.19
CA GLY A 656 35.64 8.91 -3.99
C GLY A 656 35.15 9.87 -2.90
N ILE A 657 34.31 9.41 -1.99
CA ILE A 657 33.89 10.18 -0.81
C ILE A 657 35.11 10.60 0.01
N LYS A 658 35.08 11.82 0.55
CA LYS A 658 36.15 12.40 1.37
C LYS A 658 35.60 12.90 2.68
N ALA A 659 36.41 12.86 3.74
CA ALA A 659 36.06 13.42 5.05
C ALA A 659 35.77 14.92 4.98
N GLU A 660 36.47 15.65 4.12
CA GLU A 660 36.23 17.08 3.87
C GLU A 660 35.33 17.24 2.64
N PRO A 661 34.15 17.85 2.76
CA PRO A 661 33.25 18.07 1.64
C PRO A 661 33.86 19.02 0.60
N SER A 662 33.66 18.70 -0.67
CA SER A 662 34.07 19.62 -1.74
C SER A 662 33.24 20.91 -1.72
N PRO A 663 33.83 22.08 -2.02
CA PRO A 663 33.04 23.32 -2.10
C PRO A 663 31.99 23.25 -3.21
N ILE A 664 30.84 23.85 -2.95
CA ILE A 664 29.77 23.95 -3.95
C ILE A 664 30.27 24.75 -5.14
N LYS A 665 30.12 24.19 -6.35
CA LYS A 665 30.49 24.84 -7.61
C LYS A 665 29.23 25.16 -8.41
N PRO A 666 29.21 26.28 -9.15
CA PRO A 666 28.10 26.59 -10.04
C PRO A 666 28.02 25.56 -11.18
N ILE A 667 26.82 25.11 -11.53
CA ILE A 667 26.56 24.28 -12.69
C ILE A 667 26.66 25.16 -13.94
N LYS A 668 27.54 24.79 -14.88
CA LYS A 668 27.80 25.54 -16.13
C LYS A 668 27.63 24.60 -17.31
N ASN A 669 27.10 25.15 -18.42
CA ASN A 669 26.96 24.45 -19.71
C ASN A 669 26.13 23.14 -19.67
N ALA A 670 25.27 22.96 -18.67
CA ALA A 670 24.38 21.81 -18.61
C ALA A 670 23.42 21.78 -19.80
N ARG A 671 23.11 20.58 -20.28
CA ARG A 671 22.11 20.34 -21.32
C ARG A 671 20.79 19.90 -20.70
N VAL A 672 19.68 20.22 -21.36
CA VAL A 672 18.36 19.70 -20.96
C VAL A 672 18.16 18.32 -21.55
N LEU A 673 18.08 17.30 -20.69
CA LEU A 673 17.84 15.92 -21.09
C LEU A 673 16.34 15.62 -21.27
N LEU A 674 15.49 16.18 -20.39
CA LEU A 674 14.04 16.01 -20.38
C LEU A 674 13.35 17.34 -20.09
N LYS A 675 12.21 17.58 -20.76
CA LYS A 675 11.28 18.65 -20.42
C LYS A 675 9.89 18.06 -20.28
N LEU A 676 9.45 17.87 -19.04
CA LEU A 676 8.20 17.21 -18.68
C LEU A 676 7.16 18.25 -18.25
N GLY A 677 5.89 17.88 -18.27
CA GLY A 677 4.79 18.67 -17.73
C GLY A 677 4.59 18.42 -16.23
N ASP A 678 3.44 18.88 -15.74
CA ASP A 678 3.00 18.65 -14.36
C ASP A 678 2.60 17.18 -14.13
N SER A 679 2.42 16.82 -12.85
CA SER A 679 1.93 15.49 -12.43
C SER A 679 2.86 14.32 -12.74
N VAL A 680 4.17 14.56 -12.82
CA VAL A 680 5.18 13.49 -12.87
C VAL A 680 5.35 12.91 -11.45
N THR A 681 5.12 11.60 -11.33
CA THR A 681 5.20 10.87 -10.06
C THR A 681 6.43 9.97 -10.01
N THR A 682 6.68 9.36 -8.85
CA THR A 682 7.74 8.37 -8.68
C THR A 682 7.64 7.20 -9.66
N ASP A 683 6.43 6.77 -10.03
CA ASP A 683 6.21 5.69 -11.01
C ASP A 683 6.69 6.07 -12.43
N HIS A 684 6.68 7.35 -12.77
CA HIS A 684 7.25 7.85 -14.04
C HIS A 684 8.78 7.85 -14.00
N ILE A 685 9.37 8.15 -12.83
CA ILE A 685 10.82 8.26 -12.65
C ILE A 685 11.45 6.88 -12.49
N SER A 686 10.89 6.04 -11.61
CA SER A 686 11.42 4.73 -11.24
C SER A 686 10.35 3.64 -11.42
N PRO A 687 10.32 2.96 -12.55
CA PRO A 687 9.31 1.94 -12.84
C PRO A 687 9.44 0.73 -11.90
N ALA A 688 8.34 0.01 -11.72
CA ALA A 688 8.26 -1.23 -10.94
C ALA A 688 7.88 -2.47 -11.77
N GLY A 689 7.29 -2.27 -12.94
CA GLY A 689 6.77 -3.33 -13.80
C GLY A 689 7.82 -4.13 -14.57
N ALA A 690 7.35 -4.91 -15.55
CA ALA A 690 8.19 -5.74 -16.41
C ALA A 690 9.15 -4.92 -17.30
N PHE A 691 10.24 -5.56 -17.69
CA PHE A 691 11.22 -4.96 -18.61
C PHE A 691 10.83 -5.16 -20.08
N PRO A 692 10.92 -4.12 -20.92
CA PRO A 692 11.02 -4.32 -22.35
C PRO A 692 12.39 -5.00 -22.66
N HIS A 693 12.38 -6.21 -23.21
CA HIS A 693 13.60 -6.98 -23.44
C HIS A 693 14.58 -6.29 -24.42
N HIS A 694 14.08 -5.46 -25.32
CA HIS A 694 14.88 -4.64 -26.23
C HIS A 694 15.32 -3.29 -25.61
N GLY A 695 14.80 -2.92 -24.44
CA GLY A 695 15.18 -1.69 -23.76
C GLY A 695 16.56 -1.77 -23.10
N PRO A 696 17.14 -0.63 -22.68
CA PRO A 696 18.47 -0.59 -22.08
C PRO A 696 18.66 -1.52 -20.88
N ALA A 697 17.67 -1.63 -20.00
CA ALA A 697 17.72 -2.51 -18.82
C ALA A 697 17.66 -4.00 -19.24
N GLY A 698 16.75 -4.36 -20.17
CA GLY A 698 16.66 -5.73 -20.69
C GLY A 698 17.95 -6.17 -21.38
N GLN A 699 18.54 -5.31 -22.21
CA GLN A 699 19.84 -5.58 -22.84
C GLN A 699 20.98 -5.74 -21.83
N TYR A 700 20.95 -4.98 -20.74
CA TYR A 700 21.91 -5.13 -19.64
C TYR A 700 21.80 -6.52 -19.02
N LEU A 701 20.60 -6.99 -18.72
CA LEU A 701 20.38 -8.33 -18.16
C LEU A 701 20.83 -9.45 -19.10
N VAL A 702 20.50 -9.36 -20.40
CA VAL A 702 20.96 -10.34 -21.40
C VAL A 702 22.49 -10.40 -21.47
N ARG A 703 23.17 -9.24 -21.45
CA ARG A 703 24.65 -9.19 -21.44
C ARG A 703 25.27 -9.83 -20.20
N ASN A 704 24.55 -9.82 -19.08
CA ASN A 704 24.95 -10.48 -17.83
C ASN A 704 24.42 -11.91 -17.73
N GLY A 705 23.96 -12.52 -18.83
CA GLY A 705 23.58 -13.93 -18.89
C GLY A 705 22.21 -14.28 -18.32
N VAL A 706 21.35 -13.28 -18.04
CA VAL A 706 20.00 -13.51 -17.54
C VAL A 706 19.09 -13.88 -18.71
N GLU A 707 18.40 -15.02 -18.61
CA GLU A 707 17.42 -15.45 -19.62
C GLU A 707 16.11 -14.62 -19.49
N LEU A 708 15.36 -14.48 -20.59
CA LEU A 708 14.13 -13.67 -20.60
C LEU A 708 13.11 -14.10 -19.55
N LYS A 709 12.95 -15.40 -19.32
CA LYS A 709 12.05 -15.95 -18.28
C LYS A 709 12.46 -15.56 -16.84
N ASP A 710 13.75 -15.20 -16.64
CA ASP A 710 14.34 -14.87 -15.35
C ASP A 710 14.51 -13.36 -15.15
N PHE A 711 13.99 -12.55 -16.06
CA PHE A 711 14.09 -11.09 -15.97
C PHE A 711 13.46 -10.54 -14.69
N ASN A 712 12.34 -11.12 -14.27
CA ASN A 712 11.53 -10.59 -13.17
C ASN A 712 11.06 -9.15 -13.49
N SER A 713 11.06 -8.23 -12.54
CA SER A 713 10.57 -6.86 -12.71
C SER A 713 11.61 -5.82 -12.27
N PHE A 714 11.41 -4.56 -12.66
CA PHE A 714 12.17 -3.44 -12.11
C PHE A 714 12.06 -3.37 -10.58
N GLY A 715 10.87 -3.61 -10.02
CA GLY A 715 10.65 -3.62 -8.58
C GLY A 715 11.54 -4.60 -7.83
N SER A 716 11.67 -5.81 -8.35
CA SER A 716 12.50 -6.86 -7.75
C SER A 716 14.00 -6.58 -7.85
N ARG A 717 14.44 -5.74 -8.79
CA ARG A 717 15.85 -5.42 -9.04
C ARG A 717 16.27 -4.02 -8.57
N ARG A 718 15.45 -3.35 -7.77
CA ARG A 718 15.76 -2.01 -7.25
C ARG A 718 17.03 -1.93 -6.41
N GLY A 719 17.51 -3.04 -5.85
CA GLY A 719 18.83 -3.13 -5.21
C GLY A 719 20.03 -3.09 -6.17
N ASN A 720 19.79 -3.03 -7.48
CA ASN A 720 20.83 -2.90 -8.51
C ASN A 720 20.67 -1.56 -9.25
N HIS A 721 21.51 -0.58 -8.90
CA HIS A 721 21.49 0.75 -9.51
C HIS A 721 21.74 0.71 -11.02
N GLU A 722 22.51 -0.24 -11.55
CA GLU A 722 22.77 -0.40 -12.97
C GLU A 722 21.51 -0.76 -13.77
N VAL A 723 20.61 -1.56 -13.19
CA VAL A 723 19.31 -1.83 -13.78
C VAL A 723 18.43 -0.58 -13.69
N MET A 724 18.38 0.05 -12.52
CA MET A 724 17.47 1.16 -12.26
C MET A 724 17.81 2.41 -13.07
N MET A 725 19.07 2.77 -13.22
CA MET A 725 19.47 3.92 -14.04
C MET A 725 19.12 3.74 -15.53
N ARG A 726 19.04 2.50 -16.01
CA ARG A 726 18.60 2.17 -17.39
C ARG A 726 17.09 2.19 -17.54
N GLY A 727 16.34 2.10 -16.44
CA GLY A 727 14.88 2.21 -16.36
C GLY A 727 14.37 3.59 -15.96
N THR A 728 15.25 4.49 -15.52
CA THR A 728 14.86 5.84 -15.10
C THR A 728 14.21 6.60 -16.26
N PHE A 729 13.00 7.12 -16.02
CA PHE A 729 12.15 7.76 -17.05
C PHE A 729 11.72 6.84 -18.20
N ALA A 730 11.75 5.53 -18.04
CA ALA A 730 11.30 4.58 -19.06
C ALA A 730 9.80 4.25 -19.01
N ASN A 731 9.02 4.96 -18.20
CA ASN A 731 7.58 4.77 -18.11
C ASN A 731 6.90 5.07 -19.45
N ILE A 732 6.03 4.18 -19.91
CA ILE A 732 5.37 4.24 -21.23
C ILE A 732 4.44 5.46 -21.41
N ARG A 733 4.06 6.16 -20.32
CA ARG A 733 3.16 7.32 -20.32
C ARG A 733 3.88 8.66 -20.32
N ILE A 734 5.21 8.66 -20.25
CA ILE A 734 5.97 9.93 -20.27
C ILE A 734 5.80 10.59 -21.63
N LYS A 735 5.48 11.89 -21.60
CA LYS A 735 5.45 12.78 -22.76
C LYS A 735 6.54 13.83 -22.60
N ASN A 736 7.67 13.58 -23.24
CA ASN A 736 8.78 14.51 -23.21
C ASN A 736 8.62 15.57 -24.32
N GLN A 737 8.47 16.83 -23.93
CA GLN A 737 8.26 17.96 -24.87
C GLN A 737 9.44 18.17 -25.83
N ILE A 738 10.62 17.61 -25.51
CA ILE A 738 11.81 17.68 -26.41
C ILE A 738 11.70 16.64 -27.54
N ALA A 739 10.99 15.54 -27.33
CA ALA A 739 10.77 14.48 -28.30
C ALA A 739 9.30 14.43 -28.72
N GLU A 740 8.82 15.49 -29.36
CA GLU A 740 7.43 15.64 -29.78
C GLU A 740 6.94 14.44 -30.60
N GLY A 741 5.71 14.02 -30.34
CA GLY A 741 5.08 12.87 -31.02
C GLY A 741 5.50 11.51 -30.49
N THR A 742 6.33 11.42 -29.44
CA THR A 742 6.68 10.17 -28.76
C THR A 742 5.98 10.04 -27.42
N GLU A 743 5.68 8.81 -27.02
CA GLU A 743 5.30 8.45 -25.65
C GLU A 743 6.30 7.42 -25.12
N GLY A 744 6.61 7.48 -23.82
CA GLY A 744 7.61 6.63 -23.19
C GLY A 744 8.94 7.32 -22.92
N GLY A 745 9.95 6.52 -22.59
CA GLY A 745 11.27 6.98 -22.18
C GLY A 745 12.18 7.48 -23.32
N TRP A 746 11.67 8.36 -24.16
CA TRP A 746 12.39 8.89 -25.31
C TRP A 746 12.78 10.35 -25.10
N THR A 747 13.93 10.72 -25.65
CA THR A 747 14.41 12.12 -25.73
C THR A 747 15.19 12.36 -27.02
N LYS A 748 15.44 13.61 -27.29
CA LYS A 748 16.23 14.03 -28.46
C LYS A 748 17.67 14.31 -28.06
N HIS A 749 18.62 13.64 -28.68
CA HIS A 749 20.03 13.94 -28.56
C HIS A 749 20.37 15.07 -29.55
N PHE A 750 20.45 16.32 -29.07
CA PHE A 750 20.58 17.50 -29.94
C PHE A 750 21.81 17.49 -30.84
N PRO A 751 23.03 17.00 -30.41
CA PRO A 751 24.15 16.96 -31.28
C PRO A 751 23.98 16.13 -32.57
N THR A 752 23.21 15.00 -32.49
CA THR A 752 22.96 14.14 -33.65
C THR A 752 21.57 14.31 -34.24
N ASP A 753 20.69 15.06 -33.59
CA ASP A 753 19.28 15.28 -33.96
C ASP A 753 18.45 14.00 -33.94
N GLU A 754 18.91 12.95 -33.27
CA GLU A 754 18.25 11.64 -33.16
C GLU A 754 17.36 11.55 -31.91
N VAL A 755 16.23 10.85 -32.06
CA VAL A 755 15.39 10.44 -30.95
C VAL A 755 15.84 9.08 -30.44
N VAL A 756 16.31 9.03 -29.21
CA VAL A 756 16.87 7.82 -28.56
C VAL A 756 16.28 7.68 -27.15
N SER A 757 16.57 6.56 -26.48
CA SER A 757 16.16 6.41 -25.08
C SER A 757 16.87 7.46 -24.19
N VAL A 758 16.20 7.85 -23.08
CA VAL A 758 16.76 8.81 -22.12
C VAL A 758 18.13 8.34 -21.61
N PHE A 759 18.27 7.05 -21.30
CA PHE A 759 19.53 6.45 -20.88
C PHE A 759 20.62 6.59 -21.96
N GLU A 760 20.32 6.25 -23.19
CA GLU A 760 21.28 6.34 -24.30
C GLU A 760 21.73 7.78 -24.57
N ALA A 761 20.80 8.73 -24.56
CA ALA A 761 21.14 10.14 -24.70
C ALA A 761 22.09 10.61 -23.57
N SER A 762 21.77 10.23 -22.32
CA SER A 762 22.65 10.52 -21.17
C SER A 762 24.07 9.97 -21.35
N GLN A 763 24.20 8.72 -21.81
CA GLN A 763 25.51 8.09 -22.07
C GLN A 763 26.27 8.81 -23.19
N ARG A 764 25.58 9.23 -24.25
CA ARG A 764 26.20 10.00 -25.36
C ARG A 764 26.70 11.36 -24.87
N TYR A 765 25.92 12.11 -24.11
CA TYR A 765 26.32 13.38 -23.51
C TYR A 765 27.50 13.23 -22.56
N GLN A 766 27.53 12.19 -21.72
CA GLN A 766 28.65 11.91 -20.82
C GLN A 766 29.94 11.61 -21.61
N SER A 767 29.87 10.82 -22.70
CA SER A 767 31.03 10.49 -23.54
C SER A 767 31.57 11.72 -24.27
N ASP A 768 30.71 12.70 -24.56
CA ASP A 768 31.10 13.98 -25.19
C ASP A 768 31.57 15.02 -24.15
N GLY A 769 31.62 14.66 -22.88
CA GLY A 769 32.09 15.53 -21.79
C GLY A 769 31.10 16.63 -21.40
N THR A 770 29.80 16.40 -21.63
CA THR A 770 28.76 17.37 -21.35
C THR A 770 28.02 17.03 -20.07
#